data_49d1aebc5c79a8ba26934999b95ecdef
#
_entry.id   49d1aebc5c79a8ba26934999b95ecdef
#
_cell.length_a   1.000
_cell.length_b   1.000
_cell.length_c   1.000
_cell.angle_alpha   90.00
_cell.angle_beta   90.00
_cell.angle_gamma   90.00
#
_symmetry.space_group_name_H-M   'P 1'
#
loop_
_entity.id
_entity.type
_entity.pdbx_description
1 polymer ?
#
loop_
_entity_poly.entity_id
_entity_poly.type
_entity_poly.pdbx_seq_one_letter_code
_entity_poly.pdbx_strand_id
1 'polypeptide(L)'
;MNYNLKKVAAILVAMFAYCCHTEAQYPGLIKGFRDPGKEARPRAYWDWLNGAVSNASLTRDLEEAKAKGLGGLLMWDTEAMRNPNGFVPVGPPFMGTESVNFIHHSMKEAERLDLDLGLVCASGWNSGGTWVPPDMASKNLFSASIVITGPDQVSQILPFPDVPLNCPKGPDGLPKWYLDVAVLAWPSNEDKLIPDLSDVLNLSDKFKDGKLKWSPPKGKWHVVRFVCSNNGQQLIAASPNSKGLFIDFLDPEATKFHFKYIINKLGLKKGGDPNSPLKTLDDDSMELFDGIQWTSKFGNWFREHHGYDPVAWLPVLLGWTIKDDAESKRFQYDYQKTVSDLLIFSHYKTGSEICAEYGLQLTAEAGGPGSPFWDTNPVDALKALGNVGIPRGEFWLGNPRNLFLVKEIASAAHIYGKPYVDAESWTTWRRWRDGPFTLKKLVDRAFCEGLNRITYHGFAHSPLEAGYPGRSYHAGIDMNPQVVFWPKLKPFMDYLARCCYMLQQGLFVADVAYYYGDQAPNFWPLYHNVPEKPLINGLGAGYDYDVVNTEVILNRMSVKDGRIMLPDGMTYRILVLPDRQNIPLEVLQKLEKLVSDGATVIGPKPSEVPGMQEYKSRTARLRALAEKMWGDSDRTTIKYKNYGKGKIVWGYTPEQWLAKQSVLPDFSCQPYKNDTSLDYIHRRLKNADIYFLRNKTQNWVKMECLFRVKNRTPHLWDPADGAMKDQFVYKTLAGGTSLPLALPPGGSVFFVFEDKSLSGSISSLIPNGAINKEDLPVEQVINVNNKIATIQSWQNGQYLLKDIKGQKVPFKIDNLPAPIVLDDDWTVNFDPNWGAPTEIKLPKLISWTEHGDAGVKYYSGLGSYIKTIDVPKDWFGPGRSIYLDLGEVRELAEVFVNDRSAAVLWKPPFMTDITSFLKPGSNVVKIEVMNLWINRLSGDANLPEDKKFTRTNIRSDGSTPKVKAEPWHVEPAGLLGPVRLIPSVQINVIK
;
A
#
# COMPACT_ATOMS: atom_id res chain seq x y z
N MET A 1 -17.03 2.22 42.63
CA MET A 1 -17.60 3.16 41.63
C MET A 1 -16.67 4.31 41.24
N ASN A 2 -15.62 4.62 41.99
CA ASN A 2 -14.69 5.75 41.67
C ASN A 2 -13.43 5.38 40.83
N TYR A 3 -13.24 4.08 40.50
CA TYR A 3 -12.07 3.62 39.71
C TYR A 3 -12.30 3.68 38.21
N ASN A 4 -13.56 3.61 37.79
CA ASN A 4 -13.91 3.63 36.35
C ASN A 4 -14.03 5.05 35.75
N LEU A 5 -14.32 6.07 36.57
CA LEU A 5 -14.41 7.46 36.08
C LEU A 5 -13.04 8.06 35.73
N LYS A 6 -11.95 7.67 36.42
CA LYS A 6 -10.59 8.14 36.10
C LYS A 6 -10.01 7.49 34.85
N LYS A 7 -10.36 6.25 34.54
CA LYS A 7 -9.97 5.59 33.28
C LYS A 7 -10.71 6.14 32.06
N VAL A 8 -12.00 6.46 32.21
CA VAL A 8 -12.80 7.10 31.14
C VAL A 8 -12.32 8.54 30.89
N ALA A 9 -11.94 9.27 31.96
CA ALA A 9 -11.37 10.61 31.80
C ALA A 9 -9.98 10.60 31.12
N ALA A 10 -9.12 9.61 31.42
CA ALA A 10 -7.81 9.48 30.80
C ALA A 10 -7.92 9.08 29.31
N ILE A 11 -8.89 8.25 28.95
CA ILE A 11 -9.17 7.88 27.54
C ILE A 11 -9.80 9.07 26.79
N LEU A 12 -10.67 9.85 27.44
CA LEU A 12 -11.23 11.07 26.87
C LEU A 12 -10.17 12.19 26.71
N VAL A 13 -9.21 12.31 27.62
CA VAL A 13 -8.11 13.27 27.50
C VAL A 13 -7.11 12.83 26.42
N ALA A 14 -6.84 11.53 26.27
CA ALA A 14 -6.04 11.02 25.15
C ALA A 14 -6.76 11.18 23.80
N MET A 15 -8.09 10.99 23.73
CA MET A 15 -8.89 11.29 22.55
C MET A 15 -8.97 12.80 22.25
N PHE A 16 -9.01 13.66 23.27
CA PHE A 16 -8.99 15.12 23.06
C PHE A 16 -7.62 15.65 22.62
N ALA A 17 -6.52 15.06 23.06
CA ALA A 17 -5.18 15.41 22.60
C ALA A 17 -4.95 14.99 21.14
N TYR A 18 -5.64 13.95 20.64
CA TYR A 18 -5.58 13.52 19.24
C TYR A 18 -6.48 14.35 18.30
N CYS A 19 -7.53 14.99 18.82
CA CYS A 19 -8.40 15.88 18.04
C CYS A 19 -7.81 17.28 17.76
N CYS A 20 -6.68 17.63 18.34
CA CYS A 20 -6.07 18.96 18.13
C CYS A 20 -5.18 19.08 16.87
N HIS A 21 -5.16 18.07 15.97
CA HIS A 21 -4.43 18.19 14.71
C HIS A 21 -5.27 18.71 13.52
N THR A 22 -6.45 19.28 13.75
CA THR A 22 -7.39 19.66 12.68
C THR A 22 -7.45 21.15 12.34
N GLU A 23 -6.47 21.94 12.73
CA GLU A 23 -6.33 23.31 12.21
C GLU A 23 -4.94 23.52 11.59
N ALA A 24 -4.68 22.87 10.45
CA ALA A 24 -3.63 23.37 9.59
C ALA A 24 -4.13 24.71 9.00
N GLN A 25 -3.72 25.81 9.60
CA GLN A 25 -3.84 27.12 8.93
C GLN A 25 -3.02 27.04 7.64
N TYR A 26 -3.47 27.73 6.59
CA TYR A 26 -2.81 27.81 5.28
C TYR A 26 -1.26 27.96 5.36
N PRO A 27 -0.68 28.82 6.24
CA PRO A 27 0.76 28.88 6.45
C PRO A 27 1.40 27.55 6.88
N GLY A 28 0.68 26.73 7.63
CA GLY A 28 1.14 25.39 8.04
C GLY A 28 1.20 24.41 6.87
N LEU A 29 0.19 24.44 5.99
CA LEU A 29 0.16 23.59 4.79
C LEU A 29 1.31 23.91 3.84
N ILE A 30 1.57 25.19 3.57
CA ILE A 30 2.70 25.66 2.74
C ILE A 30 4.05 25.22 3.35
N LYS A 31 4.24 25.45 4.64
CA LYS A 31 5.48 25.07 5.33
C LYS A 31 5.74 23.59 5.23
N GLY A 32 4.73 22.77 5.55
CA GLY A 32 4.88 21.33 5.51
C GLY A 32 5.02 20.76 4.09
N PHE A 33 4.44 21.40 3.07
CA PHE A 33 4.69 21.00 1.69
C PHE A 33 6.12 21.31 1.24
N ARG A 34 6.68 22.46 1.65
CA ARG A 34 8.07 22.80 1.34
C ARG A 34 9.08 21.93 2.06
N ASP A 35 8.83 21.67 3.33
CA ASP A 35 9.69 20.87 4.21
C ASP A 35 8.84 19.91 5.05
N PRO A 36 8.48 18.74 4.48
CA PRO A 36 7.70 17.74 5.18
C PRO A 36 8.39 17.20 6.43
N GLY A 37 7.63 17.05 7.51
CA GLY A 37 8.12 16.39 8.71
C GLY A 37 8.47 14.91 8.49
N LYS A 38 9.20 14.34 9.43
CA LYS A 38 9.70 12.95 9.32
C LYS A 38 8.58 11.90 9.20
N GLU A 39 7.39 12.20 9.69
CA GLU A 39 6.20 11.35 9.60
C GLU A 39 5.70 11.16 8.16
N ALA A 40 5.95 12.16 7.30
CA ALA A 40 5.59 12.13 5.88
C ALA A 40 6.74 11.66 4.97
N ARG A 41 7.97 11.59 5.50
CA ARG A 41 9.13 11.14 4.73
C ARG A 41 9.10 9.63 4.54
N PRO A 42 9.58 9.11 3.38
CA PRO A 42 9.68 7.68 3.14
C PRO A 42 10.47 6.96 4.23
N ARG A 43 10.09 5.71 4.47
CA ARG A 43 10.77 4.74 5.34
C ARG A 43 11.21 3.57 4.50
N ALA A 44 12.05 2.68 5.06
CA ALA A 44 12.52 1.47 4.38
C ALA A 44 12.59 0.30 5.33
N TYR A 45 12.32 -0.90 4.82
CA TYR A 45 12.80 -2.13 5.43
C TYR A 45 14.32 -2.12 5.39
N TRP A 46 14.95 -2.23 6.55
CA TRP A 46 16.40 -2.25 6.71
C TRP A 46 16.86 -3.68 6.98
N ASP A 47 17.15 -4.37 5.90
CA ASP A 47 17.37 -5.82 5.89
C ASP A 47 18.73 -6.16 6.49
N TRP A 48 18.77 -6.70 7.69
CA TRP A 48 19.96 -7.22 8.35
C TRP A 48 20.13 -8.70 7.98
N LEU A 49 20.64 -8.91 6.77
CA LEU A 49 20.78 -10.24 6.19
C LEU A 49 21.62 -11.16 7.08
N ASN A 50 21.04 -12.28 7.53
CA ASN A 50 21.62 -13.23 8.51
C ASN A 50 22.05 -12.57 9.83
N GLY A 51 21.58 -11.38 10.17
CA GLY A 51 22.07 -10.62 11.33
C GLY A 51 23.50 -10.11 11.18
N ALA A 52 24.08 -10.16 9.99
CA ALA A 52 25.50 -9.84 9.72
C ALA A 52 25.72 -8.32 9.58
N VAL A 53 25.75 -7.61 10.69
CA VAL A 53 25.91 -6.15 10.79
C VAL A 53 27.05 -5.76 11.72
N SER A 54 27.46 -4.49 11.70
CA SER A 54 28.42 -3.91 12.63
C SER A 54 28.02 -2.49 13.01
N ASN A 55 28.46 -2.01 14.17
CA ASN A 55 28.15 -0.64 14.61
C ASN A 55 28.55 0.42 13.58
N ALA A 56 29.74 0.30 12.99
CA ALA A 56 30.25 1.27 12.01
C ALA A 56 29.37 1.31 10.75
N SER A 57 28.98 0.14 10.24
CA SER A 57 28.14 0.07 9.05
C SER A 57 26.69 0.46 9.32
N LEU A 58 26.15 0.18 10.50
CA LEU A 58 24.82 0.64 10.91
C LEU A 58 24.76 2.18 11.03
N THR A 59 25.79 2.80 11.64
CA THR A 59 25.91 4.27 11.70
C THR A 59 25.91 4.88 10.30
N ARG A 60 26.73 4.32 9.37
CA ARG A 60 26.77 4.79 7.98
C ARG A 60 25.41 4.71 7.30
N ASP A 61 24.71 3.59 7.42
CA ASP A 61 23.40 3.40 6.79
C ASP A 61 22.36 4.43 7.28
N LEU A 62 22.38 4.73 8.59
CA LEU A 62 21.50 5.75 9.18
C LEU A 62 21.87 7.17 8.70
N GLU A 63 23.17 7.49 8.59
CA GLU A 63 23.64 8.77 8.05
C GLU A 63 23.24 8.93 6.58
N GLU A 64 23.40 7.89 5.78
CA GLU A 64 22.98 7.87 4.37
C GLU A 64 21.45 8.00 4.23
N ALA A 65 20.68 7.30 5.04
CA ALA A 65 19.24 7.44 5.07
C ALA A 65 18.80 8.89 5.39
N LYS A 66 19.41 9.50 6.41
CA LYS A 66 19.16 10.92 6.77
C LYS A 66 19.52 11.86 5.64
N ALA A 67 20.69 11.67 5.02
CA ALA A 67 21.17 12.51 3.93
C ALA A 67 20.24 12.49 2.69
N LYS A 68 19.59 11.35 2.42
CA LYS A 68 18.62 11.24 1.32
C LYS A 68 17.21 11.67 1.71
N GLY A 69 16.95 12.00 2.97
CA GLY A 69 15.68 12.53 3.41
C GLY A 69 14.68 11.46 3.82
N LEU A 70 15.11 10.27 4.22
CA LEU A 70 14.24 9.29 4.85
C LEU A 70 13.81 9.79 6.23
N GLY A 71 12.60 9.41 6.65
CA GLY A 71 12.05 9.71 7.98
C GLY A 71 12.38 8.65 9.02
N GLY A 72 12.77 7.45 8.58
CA GLY A 72 13.11 6.34 9.47
C GLY A 72 13.42 5.05 8.74
N LEU A 73 13.82 4.04 9.51
CA LEU A 73 14.11 2.69 9.03
C LEU A 73 13.40 1.65 9.91
N LEU A 74 12.99 0.55 9.30
CA LEU A 74 12.41 -0.62 9.95
C LEU A 74 13.49 -1.71 10.06
N MET A 75 14.07 -1.90 11.23
CA MET A 75 15.08 -2.93 11.49
C MET A 75 14.48 -4.32 11.28
N TRP A 76 15.08 -5.10 10.40
CA TRP A 76 14.58 -6.40 10.03
C TRP A 76 15.70 -7.43 9.92
N ASP A 77 15.81 -8.30 10.92
CA ASP A 77 16.69 -9.49 10.85
C ASP A 77 16.05 -10.54 9.96
N THR A 78 16.72 -10.95 8.88
CA THR A 78 16.17 -11.90 7.92
C THR A 78 17.23 -12.78 7.28
N GLU A 79 16.86 -13.97 6.82
CA GLU A 79 17.75 -14.88 6.10
C GLU A 79 18.19 -14.26 4.75
N ALA A 80 19.44 -14.37 4.43
CA ALA A 80 19.96 -13.98 3.10
C ALA A 80 19.46 -14.90 1.97
N MET A 81 18.43 -15.67 2.12
CA MET A 81 17.78 -16.71 1.30
C MET A 81 18.56 -17.20 0.06
N ARG A 82 19.38 -16.33 -0.53
CA ARG A 82 20.35 -16.60 -1.60
C ARG A 82 21.71 -16.16 -1.12
N ASN A 83 22.54 -17.12 -0.82
CA ASN A 83 23.83 -16.87 -0.20
C ASN A 83 24.91 -17.82 -0.76
N PRO A 84 25.27 -17.69 -2.07
CA PRO A 84 26.26 -18.55 -2.67
C PRO A 84 27.61 -18.36 -1.95
N ASN A 85 28.26 -19.47 -1.62
CA ASN A 85 29.60 -19.51 -1.01
C ASN A 85 29.70 -18.72 0.33
N GLY A 86 28.58 -18.49 1.02
CA GLY A 86 28.59 -17.76 2.29
C GLY A 86 28.94 -16.27 2.12
N PHE A 87 28.59 -15.66 0.99
CA PHE A 87 28.85 -14.25 0.70
C PHE A 87 28.33 -13.30 1.80
N VAL A 88 27.18 -13.64 2.38
CA VAL A 88 26.67 -12.99 3.59
C VAL A 88 26.99 -13.89 4.77
N PRO A 89 27.90 -13.51 5.68
CA PRO A 89 28.22 -14.33 6.85
C PRO A 89 27.01 -14.45 7.79
N VAL A 90 27.08 -15.43 8.70
CA VAL A 90 26.07 -15.61 9.74
C VAL A 90 26.46 -14.73 10.93
N GLY A 91 25.55 -13.86 11.33
CA GLY A 91 25.69 -12.98 12.49
C GLY A 91 25.16 -13.60 13.80
N PRO A 92 25.01 -12.79 14.85
CA PRO A 92 24.50 -13.26 16.13
C PRO A 92 23.00 -13.62 16.03
N PRO A 93 22.49 -14.49 16.93
CA PRO A 93 21.07 -14.81 16.98
C PRO A 93 20.22 -13.57 17.30
N PHE A 94 19.09 -13.44 16.63
CA PHE A 94 18.12 -12.38 16.90
C PHE A 94 17.66 -12.40 18.36
N MET A 95 17.57 -11.24 19.00
CA MET A 95 17.34 -11.05 20.45
C MET A 95 18.39 -11.69 21.38
N GLY A 96 19.52 -12.18 20.85
CA GLY A 96 20.72 -12.47 21.64
C GLY A 96 21.40 -11.19 22.10
N THR A 97 22.33 -11.29 23.05
CA THR A 97 22.98 -10.12 23.67
C THR A 97 23.62 -9.18 22.63
N GLU A 98 24.32 -9.73 21.67
CA GLU A 98 25.02 -8.92 20.63
C GLU A 98 24.00 -8.27 19.67
N SER A 99 22.97 -9.00 19.22
CA SER A 99 21.89 -8.46 18.40
C SER A 99 21.17 -7.30 19.11
N VAL A 100 20.87 -7.45 20.40
CA VAL A 100 20.27 -6.37 21.21
C VAL A 100 21.20 -5.16 21.31
N ASN A 101 22.51 -5.38 21.43
CA ASN A 101 23.48 -4.26 21.43
C ASN A 101 23.47 -3.50 20.07
N PHE A 102 23.34 -4.21 18.95
CA PHE A 102 23.20 -3.55 17.63
C PHE A 102 21.91 -2.74 17.52
N ILE A 103 20.79 -3.26 18.05
CA ILE A 103 19.55 -2.51 18.10
C ILE A 103 19.68 -1.24 18.95
N HIS A 104 20.28 -1.35 20.15
CA HIS A 104 20.52 -0.18 21.01
C HIS A 104 21.48 0.83 20.37
N HIS A 105 22.52 0.36 19.67
CA HIS A 105 23.40 1.24 18.89
C HIS A 105 22.61 1.99 17.82
N SER A 106 21.80 1.27 17.05
CA SER A 106 20.93 1.88 16.02
C SER A 106 19.97 2.90 16.62
N MET A 107 19.38 2.61 17.78
CA MET A 107 18.51 3.57 18.49
C MET A 107 19.26 4.84 18.88
N LYS A 108 20.47 4.72 19.43
CA LYS A 108 21.30 5.88 19.80
C LYS A 108 21.66 6.74 18.58
N GLU A 109 22.05 6.11 17.48
CA GLU A 109 22.39 6.83 16.26
C GLU A 109 21.17 7.46 15.58
N ALA A 110 20.02 6.77 15.59
CA ALA A 110 18.76 7.32 15.09
C ALA A 110 18.29 8.55 15.91
N GLU A 111 18.43 8.52 17.24
CA GLU A 111 18.19 9.69 18.09
C GLU A 111 19.11 10.86 17.72
N ARG A 112 20.41 10.62 17.55
CA ARG A 112 21.40 11.63 17.12
C ARG A 112 21.03 12.26 15.77
N LEU A 113 20.44 11.47 14.85
CA LEU A 113 20.11 11.88 13.50
C LEU A 113 18.65 12.37 13.34
N ASP A 114 17.86 12.35 14.40
CA ASP A 114 16.41 12.61 14.35
C ASP A 114 15.71 11.74 13.28
N LEU A 115 15.88 10.43 13.39
CA LEU A 115 15.20 9.41 12.59
C LEU A 115 14.29 8.57 13.49
N ASP A 116 13.17 8.11 12.96
CA ASP A 116 12.35 7.11 13.63
C ASP A 116 12.83 5.69 13.29
N LEU A 117 12.65 4.76 14.21
CA LEU A 117 12.88 3.35 14.00
C LEU A 117 11.61 2.53 14.23
N GLY A 118 11.47 1.47 13.47
CA GLY A 118 10.61 0.33 13.75
C GLY A 118 11.48 -0.92 13.97
N LEU A 119 10.87 -1.98 14.49
CA LEU A 119 11.50 -3.27 14.64
C LEU A 119 10.50 -4.37 14.28
N VAL A 120 10.85 -5.21 13.29
CA VAL A 120 10.11 -6.44 13.02
C VAL A 120 10.27 -7.38 14.21
N CYS A 121 9.14 -7.93 14.67
CA CYS A 121 9.05 -8.66 15.94
C CYS A 121 9.68 -10.06 15.92
N ALA A 122 10.29 -10.47 14.81
CA ALA A 122 10.95 -11.76 14.66
C ALA A 122 12.17 -11.66 13.76
N SER A 123 12.95 -12.73 13.69
CA SER A 123 13.81 -12.99 12.57
C SER A 123 12.94 -13.55 11.43
N GLY A 124 12.99 -12.95 10.24
CA GLY A 124 11.98 -13.13 9.21
C GLY A 124 10.76 -12.24 9.46
N TRP A 125 9.56 -12.61 9.00
CA TRP A 125 8.42 -11.67 9.00
C TRP A 125 7.21 -12.05 9.85
N ASN A 126 7.20 -13.23 10.47
CA ASN A 126 6.09 -13.68 11.32
C ASN A 126 6.46 -13.59 12.80
N SER A 127 5.47 -13.46 13.68
CA SER A 127 5.70 -13.46 15.12
C SER A 127 6.11 -14.83 15.66
N GLY A 128 7.23 -14.88 16.37
CA GLY A 128 7.80 -16.11 16.94
C GLY A 128 9.27 -15.96 17.31
N GLY A 129 9.92 -17.10 17.58
CA GLY A 129 11.35 -17.09 17.91
C GLY A 129 11.84 -18.36 18.57
N THR A 130 13.16 -18.44 18.80
CA THR A 130 13.80 -19.55 19.51
C THR A 130 13.37 -19.67 20.97
N TRP A 131 12.77 -18.64 21.52
CA TRP A 131 12.25 -18.57 22.90
C TRP A 131 10.83 -19.08 23.05
N VAL A 132 10.11 -19.39 21.95
CA VAL A 132 8.73 -19.84 21.99
C VAL A 132 8.68 -21.31 22.41
N PRO A 133 8.09 -21.63 23.57
CA PRO A 133 7.95 -23.01 24.00
C PRO A 133 6.77 -23.70 23.29
N PRO A 134 6.73 -25.06 23.24
CA PRO A 134 5.70 -25.77 22.50
C PRO A 134 4.25 -25.48 22.90
N ASP A 135 3.97 -25.14 24.16
CA ASP A 135 2.64 -24.82 24.67
C ASP A 135 2.16 -23.42 24.18
N MET A 136 3.08 -22.54 23.81
CA MET A 136 2.78 -21.21 23.22
C MET A 136 2.91 -21.19 21.70
N ALA A 137 3.33 -22.30 21.09
CA ALA A 137 3.55 -22.40 19.65
C ALA A 137 2.26 -22.67 18.87
N SER A 138 2.27 -22.34 17.58
CA SER A 138 1.15 -22.51 16.65
C SER A 138 0.61 -23.95 16.64
N LYS A 139 -0.70 -24.08 16.52
CA LYS A 139 -1.45 -25.34 16.64
C LYS A 139 -2.47 -25.47 15.51
N ASN A 140 -2.77 -26.73 15.20
CA ASN A 140 -3.89 -27.12 14.33
C ASN A 140 -4.67 -28.26 14.98
N LEU A 141 -5.88 -28.51 14.49
CA LEU A 141 -6.67 -29.71 14.82
C LEU A 141 -6.33 -30.79 13.80
N PHE A 142 -5.74 -31.86 14.30
CA PHE A 142 -5.41 -33.05 13.51
C PHE A 142 -6.41 -34.17 13.79
N SER A 143 -6.54 -35.14 12.88
CA SER A 143 -7.46 -36.23 13.03
C SER A 143 -6.86 -37.55 12.53
N ALA A 144 -7.18 -38.63 13.21
CA ALA A 144 -6.89 -39.98 12.75
C ALA A 144 -8.16 -40.84 12.85
N SER A 145 -8.42 -41.63 11.83
CA SER A 145 -9.66 -42.40 11.74
C SER A 145 -9.43 -43.90 11.57
N ILE A 146 -10.40 -44.67 12.07
CA ILE A 146 -10.54 -46.09 11.80
C ILE A 146 -12.01 -46.43 11.50
N VAL A 147 -12.24 -47.55 10.87
CA VAL A 147 -13.61 -48.08 10.70
C VAL A 147 -13.80 -49.27 11.64
N ILE A 148 -14.89 -49.23 12.42
CA ILE A 148 -15.27 -50.32 13.36
C ILE A 148 -16.60 -50.90 12.90
N THR A 149 -16.72 -52.23 12.93
CA THR A 149 -17.97 -52.92 12.62
C THR A 149 -18.59 -53.44 13.89
N GLY A 150 -19.87 -53.04 14.17
CA GLY A 150 -20.67 -53.57 15.29
C GLY A 150 -21.50 -54.80 14.94
N PRO A 151 -22.10 -55.45 15.96
CA PRO A 151 -22.37 -54.92 17.29
C PRO A 151 -21.43 -55.34 18.41
N ASP A 152 -20.36 -56.08 18.14
CA ASP A 152 -19.54 -56.66 19.22
C ASP A 152 -18.74 -55.58 19.97
N GLN A 153 -18.51 -55.84 21.28
CA GLN A 153 -17.66 -54.95 22.09
C GLN A 153 -16.24 -54.94 21.57
N VAL A 154 -15.68 -53.73 21.36
CA VAL A 154 -14.30 -53.56 20.92
C VAL A 154 -13.44 -52.96 22.03
N SER A 155 -12.16 -53.27 22.00
CA SER A 155 -11.11 -52.62 22.78
C SER A 155 -9.98 -52.30 21.84
N GLN A 156 -10.05 -51.11 21.20
CA GLN A 156 -9.24 -50.72 20.06
C GLN A 156 -8.28 -49.59 20.43
N ILE A 157 -7.03 -49.70 20.04
CA ILE A 157 -6.08 -48.57 20.07
C ILE A 157 -6.44 -47.64 18.92
N LEU A 158 -6.69 -46.37 19.22
CA LEU A 158 -6.85 -45.35 18.21
C LEU A 158 -5.48 -44.75 17.86
N PRO A 159 -5.12 -44.66 16.57
CA PRO A 159 -3.85 -44.07 16.18
C PRO A 159 -3.80 -42.60 16.61
N PHE A 160 -2.59 -42.15 16.94
CA PHE A 160 -2.34 -40.70 17.04
C PHE A 160 -2.32 -40.14 15.63
N PRO A 161 -2.93 -38.94 15.38
CA PRO A 161 -2.89 -38.30 14.07
C PRO A 161 -1.46 -38.05 13.59
N ASP A 162 -1.24 -38.10 12.28
CA ASP A 162 0.01 -37.64 11.67
C ASP A 162 0.15 -36.12 11.85
N VAL A 163 1.29 -35.70 12.37
CA VAL A 163 1.67 -34.32 12.54
C VAL A 163 2.90 -34.01 11.70
N PRO A 164 3.12 -32.75 11.29
CA PRO A 164 4.29 -32.39 10.50
C PRO A 164 5.62 -32.82 11.13
N LEU A 165 6.63 -33.15 10.30
CA LEU A 165 7.91 -33.67 10.74
C LEU A 165 8.67 -32.73 11.68
N ASN A 166 8.55 -31.44 11.48
CA ASN A 166 9.19 -30.41 12.32
C ASN A 166 8.40 -30.04 13.58
N CYS A 167 7.28 -30.74 13.85
CA CYS A 167 6.62 -30.59 15.14
C CYS A 167 7.57 -31.08 16.28
N PRO A 168 7.77 -30.26 17.34
CA PRO A 168 8.59 -30.68 18.47
C PRO A 168 8.04 -31.95 19.13
N LYS A 169 8.86 -33.02 19.16
CA LYS A 169 8.47 -34.36 19.71
C LYS A 169 9.20 -34.68 21.00
N GLY A 170 8.51 -35.41 21.85
CA GLY A 170 9.08 -36.04 23.05
C GLY A 170 9.85 -37.36 22.74
N PRO A 171 10.45 -37.98 23.76
CA PRO A 171 11.15 -39.29 23.62
C PRO A 171 10.23 -40.43 23.17
N ASP A 172 8.93 -40.29 23.40
CA ASP A 172 7.89 -41.25 22.99
C ASP A 172 7.45 -41.09 21.53
N GLY A 173 8.03 -40.10 20.82
CA GLY A 173 7.69 -39.78 19.42
C GLY A 173 6.41 -38.97 19.25
N LEU A 174 5.69 -38.68 20.33
CA LEU A 174 4.51 -37.80 20.31
C LEU A 174 4.93 -36.30 20.37
N PRO A 175 4.05 -35.39 19.94
CA PRO A 175 4.29 -33.94 20.11
C PRO A 175 4.54 -33.61 21.58
N LYS A 176 5.47 -32.67 21.85
CA LYS A 176 5.74 -32.18 23.20
C LYS A 176 4.52 -31.51 23.84
N TRP A 177 3.61 -31.04 23.04
CA TRP A 177 2.33 -30.49 23.48
C TRP A 177 1.21 -30.94 22.54
N TYR A 178 0.18 -31.55 23.14
CA TYR A 178 -1.08 -31.87 22.48
C TYR A 178 -2.23 -31.98 23.48
N LEU A 179 -3.46 -31.88 22.94
CA LEU A 179 -4.70 -32.03 23.69
C LEU A 179 -5.69 -32.90 22.88
N ASP A 180 -6.16 -34.00 23.43
CA ASP A 180 -7.29 -34.72 22.85
C ASP A 180 -8.55 -33.84 22.95
N VAL A 181 -9.12 -33.46 21.80
CA VAL A 181 -10.30 -32.62 21.71
C VAL A 181 -11.57 -33.46 21.81
N ALA A 182 -11.62 -34.52 21.01
CA ALA A 182 -12.74 -35.46 21.02
C ALA A 182 -12.39 -36.81 20.35
N VAL A 183 -13.14 -37.82 20.71
CA VAL A 183 -13.28 -39.07 19.93
C VAL A 183 -14.74 -39.13 19.50
N LEU A 184 -14.97 -39.07 18.18
CA LEU A 184 -16.32 -39.09 17.61
C LEU A 184 -16.52 -40.32 16.76
N ALA A 185 -17.76 -40.81 16.69
CA ALA A 185 -18.14 -41.90 15.80
C ALA A 185 -19.46 -41.60 15.09
N TRP A 186 -19.53 -41.96 13.81
CA TRP A 186 -20.74 -41.80 12.98
C TRP A 186 -20.85 -42.93 11.96
N PRO A 187 -22.05 -43.20 11.41
CA PRO A 187 -22.23 -44.26 10.40
C PRO A 187 -21.34 -44.03 9.18
N SER A 188 -20.58 -45.05 8.78
CA SER A 188 -19.67 -44.99 7.63
C SER A 188 -20.47 -45.23 6.35
N ASN A 189 -20.41 -44.29 5.38
CA ASN A 189 -20.99 -44.41 4.05
C ASN A 189 -20.07 -43.72 3.00
N GLU A 190 -20.32 -44.05 1.73
CA GLU A 190 -19.54 -43.52 0.60
C GLU A 190 -19.87 -42.08 0.27
N ASP A 191 -21.12 -41.65 0.53
CA ASP A 191 -21.62 -40.32 0.20
C ASP A 191 -21.16 -39.23 1.17
N LYS A 192 -20.46 -39.60 2.25
CA LYS A 192 -20.03 -38.71 3.33
C LYS A 192 -21.20 -37.89 3.91
N LEU A 193 -22.38 -38.45 3.99
CA LEU A 193 -23.58 -37.83 4.54
C LEU A 193 -23.91 -38.42 5.91
N ILE A 194 -24.06 -37.58 6.91
CA ILE A 194 -24.58 -37.92 8.24
C ILE A 194 -26.02 -37.37 8.29
N PRO A 195 -27.05 -38.25 8.33
CA PRO A 195 -28.45 -37.81 8.16
C PRO A 195 -28.94 -36.87 9.26
N ASP A 196 -28.47 -37.05 10.49
CA ASP A 196 -28.82 -36.20 11.63
C ASP A 196 -27.63 -35.98 12.55
N LEU A 197 -27.58 -34.85 13.23
CA LEU A 197 -26.50 -34.53 14.17
C LEU A 197 -26.44 -35.53 15.32
N SER A 198 -27.58 -36.14 15.73
CA SER A 198 -27.64 -37.18 16.77
C SER A 198 -26.95 -38.49 16.37
N ASP A 199 -26.68 -38.71 15.07
CA ASP A 199 -25.89 -39.82 14.58
C ASP A 199 -24.39 -39.67 14.87
N VAL A 200 -23.94 -38.47 15.26
CA VAL A 200 -22.56 -38.20 15.70
C VAL A 200 -22.44 -38.50 17.19
N LEU A 201 -21.86 -39.63 17.53
CA LEU A 201 -21.68 -40.06 18.92
C LEU A 201 -20.36 -39.51 19.47
N ASN A 202 -20.40 -38.84 20.62
CA ASN A 202 -19.19 -38.47 21.35
C ASN A 202 -18.77 -39.64 22.28
N LEU A 203 -17.59 -40.19 21.99
CA LEU A 203 -17.02 -41.34 22.72
C LEU A 203 -15.82 -40.95 23.59
N SER A 204 -15.60 -39.67 23.83
CA SER A 204 -14.44 -39.17 24.56
C SER A 204 -14.34 -39.73 25.99
N ASP A 205 -15.47 -39.97 26.64
CA ASP A 205 -15.54 -40.61 27.96
C ASP A 205 -15.14 -42.09 27.97
N LYS A 206 -15.21 -42.76 26.84
CA LYS A 206 -14.86 -44.18 26.61
C LYS A 206 -13.43 -44.37 26.11
N PHE A 207 -12.72 -43.27 25.87
CA PHE A 207 -11.35 -43.25 25.41
C PHE A 207 -10.39 -42.89 26.55
N LYS A 208 -9.48 -43.81 26.89
CA LYS A 208 -8.45 -43.62 27.92
C LYS A 208 -7.13 -44.22 27.49
N ASP A 209 -6.04 -43.55 27.76
CA ASP A 209 -4.67 -44.03 27.49
C ASP A 209 -4.49 -44.54 26.04
N GLY A 210 -5.02 -43.82 25.08
CA GLY A 210 -4.93 -44.19 23.66
C GLY A 210 -5.86 -45.35 23.23
N LYS A 211 -6.72 -45.86 24.13
CA LYS A 211 -7.57 -47.02 23.87
C LYS A 211 -9.05 -46.66 24.01
N LEU A 212 -9.83 -47.00 23.01
CA LEU A 212 -11.30 -46.92 22.99
C LEU A 212 -11.91 -48.24 23.41
N LYS A 213 -12.79 -48.21 24.42
CA LYS A 213 -13.65 -49.35 24.83
C LYS A 213 -15.10 -48.99 24.54
N TRP A 214 -15.70 -49.65 23.54
CA TRP A 214 -17.03 -49.30 23.07
C TRP A 214 -17.77 -50.51 22.50
N SER A 215 -19.07 -50.52 22.64
CA SER A 215 -19.97 -51.47 21.94
C SER A 215 -20.73 -50.70 20.87
N PRO A 216 -20.28 -50.74 19.60
CA PRO A 216 -20.93 -50.00 18.53
C PRO A 216 -22.30 -50.59 18.21
N PRO A 217 -23.28 -49.77 17.78
CA PRO A 217 -24.49 -50.27 17.17
C PRO A 217 -24.18 -51.08 15.91
N LYS A 218 -25.13 -51.94 15.46
CA LYS A 218 -24.99 -52.74 14.24
C LYS A 218 -24.66 -51.86 13.03
N GLY A 219 -23.65 -52.25 12.26
CA GLY A 219 -23.20 -51.53 11.06
C GLY A 219 -21.73 -51.10 11.11
N LYS A 220 -21.28 -50.38 10.10
CA LYS A 220 -19.93 -49.83 10.02
C LYS A 220 -19.93 -48.43 10.57
N TRP A 221 -18.97 -48.12 11.41
CA TRP A 221 -18.81 -46.82 12.07
C TRP A 221 -17.45 -46.21 11.74
N HIS A 222 -17.48 -44.98 11.29
CA HIS A 222 -16.28 -44.14 11.13
C HIS A 222 -15.95 -43.54 12.50
N VAL A 223 -14.81 -43.93 13.07
CA VAL A 223 -14.39 -43.45 14.39
C VAL A 223 -13.15 -42.58 14.22
N VAL A 224 -13.22 -41.38 14.73
CA VAL A 224 -12.17 -40.36 14.55
C VAL A 224 -11.72 -39.80 15.88
N ARG A 225 -10.42 -39.81 16.10
CA ARG A 225 -9.74 -39.12 17.18
C ARG A 225 -9.29 -37.76 16.71
N PHE A 226 -9.78 -36.70 17.32
CA PHE A 226 -9.38 -35.31 17.07
C PHE A 226 -8.41 -34.84 18.14
N VAL A 227 -7.25 -34.31 17.69
CA VAL A 227 -6.18 -33.85 18.57
C VAL A 227 -5.74 -32.46 18.16
N CYS A 228 -5.81 -31.51 19.08
CA CYS A 228 -5.14 -30.21 18.94
C CYS A 228 -3.66 -30.41 19.26
N SER A 229 -2.77 -30.07 18.36
CA SER A 229 -1.33 -30.23 18.53
C SER A 229 -0.56 -29.11 17.85
N ASN A 230 0.72 -28.95 18.26
CA ASN A 230 1.63 -28.11 17.50
C ASN A 230 1.65 -28.54 16.03
N ASN A 231 1.62 -27.56 15.15
CA ASN A 231 1.73 -27.80 13.72
C ASN A 231 3.18 -27.76 13.20
N GLY A 232 4.16 -27.47 14.06
CA GLY A 232 5.57 -27.41 13.70
C GLY A 232 5.95 -26.22 12.83
N GLN A 233 5.09 -25.27 12.65
CA GLN A 233 5.36 -24.07 11.84
C GLN A 233 6.50 -23.26 12.45
N GLN A 234 7.49 -22.95 11.62
CA GLN A 234 8.67 -22.17 11.99
C GLN A 234 8.68 -20.85 11.24
N LEU A 235 9.38 -19.87 11.81
CA LEU A 235 9.58 -18.57 11.21
C LEU A 235 10.03 -18.70 9.75
N ILE A 236 9.38 -17.95 8.88
CA ILE A 236 9.72 -17.87 7.46
C ILE A 236 10.88 -16.91 7.30
N ALA A 237 11.90 -17.30 6.52
CA ALA A 237 13.10 -16.52 6.24
C ALA A 237 13.88 -16.03 7.49
N ALA A 238 13.80 -16.79 8.59
CA ALA A 238 14.62 -16.50 9.75
C ALA A 238 16.11 -16.72 9.47
N SER A 239 16.96 -15.85 9.99
CA SER A 239 18.41 -16.00 9.98
C SER A 239 18.83 -17.38 10.49
N PRO A 240 19.93 -17.97 10.00
CA PRO A 240 20.28 -19.36 10.32
C PRO A 240 20.33 -19.69 11.81
N ASN A 241 20.75 -18.75 12.66
CA ASN A 241 20.83 -18.89 14.11
C ASN A 241 19.53 -18.55 14.85
N SER A 242 18.50 -18.16 14.15
CA SER A 242 17.27 -17.58 14.74
C SER A 242 16.00 -18.35 14.41
N LYS A 243 16.13 -19.50 13.74
CA LYS A 243 15.00 -20.37 13.39
C LYS A 243 14.27 -20.80 14.65
N GLY A 244 12.99 -20.47 14.76
CA GLY A 244 12.15 -20.74 15.91
C GLY A 244 10.71 -21.01 15.53
N LEU A 245 9.89 -21.34 16.51
CA LEU A 245 8.47 -21.66 16.30
C LEU A 245 7.65 -20.37 16.16
N PHE A 246 6.59 -20.44 15.33
CA PHE A 246 5.52 -19.46 15.39
C PHE A 246 4.81 -19.50 16.73
N ILE A 247 4.31 -18.35 17.18
CA ILE A 247 3.37 -18.29 18.30
C ILE A 247 2.00 -18.85 17.90
N ASP A 248 1.20 -19.23 18.89
CA ASP A 248 -0.22 -19.50 18.68
C ASP A 248 -1.00 -18.18 18.54
N PHE A 249 -1.25 -17.76 17.32
CA PHE A 249 -1.97 -16.51 17.00
C PHE A 249 -3.42 -16.50 17.49
N LEU A 250 -3.97 -17.66 17.83
CA LEU A 250 -5.31 -17.79 18.38
C LEU A 250 -5.32 -17.76 19.93
N ASP A 251 -4.15 -17.68 20.58
CA ASP A 251 -4.05 -17.55 22.03
C ASP A 251 -3.45 -16.21 22.45
N PRO A 252 -4.20 -15.33 23.12
CA PRO A 252 -3.71 -14.03 23.57
C PRO A 252 -2.51 -14.14 24.54
N GLU A 253 -2.38 -15.23 25.28
CA GLU A 253 -1.23 -15.44 26.19
C GLU A 253 0.07 -15.68 25.40
N ALA A 254 0.01 -16.36 24.27
CA ALA A 254 1.15 -16.55 23.40
C ALA A 254 1.61 -15.22 22.79
N THR A 255 0.69 -14.38 22.33
CA THR A 255 0.98 -13.00 21.87
C THR A 255 1.59 -12.17 22.98
N LYS A 256 1.01 -12.17 24.19
CA LYS A 256 1.55 -11.45 25.35
C LYS A 256 2.95 -11.92 25.71
N PHE A 257 3.18 -13.21 25.69
CA PHE A 257 4.48 -13.81 25.99
C PHE A 257 5.54 -13.30 25.00
N HIS A 258 5.26 -13.37 23.71
CA HIS A 258 6.17 -12.96 22.65
C HIS A 258 6.52 -11.47 22.69
N PHE A 259 5.52 -10.58 22.67
CA PHE A 259 5.77 -9.14 22.70
C PHE A 259 6.49 -8.70 23.98
N LYS A 260 6.11 -9.26 25.14
CA LYS A 260 6.80 -8.96 26.40
C LYS A 260 8.24 -9.47 26.43
N TYR A 261 8.54 -10.60 25.78
CA TYR A 261 9.91 -11.07 25.63
C TYR A 261 10.78 -10.04 24.91
N ILE A 262 10.33 -9.51 23.75
CA ILE A 262 11.05 -8.50 22.99
C ILE A 262 11.20 -7.22 23.79
N ILE A 263 10.10 -6.70 24.34
CA ILE A 263 10.07 -5.48 25.16
C ILE A 263 11.06 -5.56 26.33
N ASN A 264 11.07 -6.69 27.04
CA ASN A 264 11.97 -6.92 28.17
C ASN A 264 13.43 -7.02 27.74
N LYS A 265 13.72 -7.69 26.61
CA LYS A 265 15.07 -7.77 26.04
C LYS A 265 15.63 -6.38 25.65
N LEU A 266 14.77 -5.53 25.13
CA LEU A 266 15.11 -4.16 24.80
C LEU A 266 15.10 -3.21 26.00
N GLY A 267 14.70 -3.66 27.19
CA GLY A 267 14.66 -2.84 28.40
C GLY A 267 13.65 -1.69 28.34
N LEU A 268 12.59 -1.81 27.53
CA LEU A 268 11.58 -0.75 27.38
C LEU A 268 10.72 -0.62 28.65
N LYS A 269 10.33 0.60 28.97
CA LYS A 269 9.55 0.93 30.18
C LYS A 269 8.09 1.23 29.85
N LYS A 270 7.18 0.81 30.72
CA LYS A 270 5.77 1.20 30.62
C LYS A 270 5.61 2.72 30.61
N GLY A 271 4.67 3.18 29.78
CA GLY A 271 4.44 4.60 29.52
C GLY A 271 5.31 5.15 28.38
N GLY A 272 6.31 4.38 27.94
CA GLY A 272 7.21 4.77 26.87
C GLY A 272 8.13 5.94 27.20
N ASP A 273 9.06 6.21 26.29
CA ASP A 273 9.86 7.42 26.25
C ASP A 273 9.47 8.21 25.01
N PRO A 274 8.88 9.40 25.13
CA PRO A 274 8.48 10.20 23.96
C PRO A 274 9.67 10.57 23.06
N ASN A 275 10.89 10.62 23.59
CA ASN A 275 12.10 10.90 22.83
C ASN A 275 12.72 9.65 22.20
N SER A 276 12.28 8.45 22.57
CA SER A 276 12.79 7.22 21.96
C SER A 276 12.60 7.25 20.44
N PRO A 277 13.62 6.94 19.64
CA PRO A 277 13.48 6.80 18.19
C PRO A 277 12.66 5.56 17.79
N LEU A 278 12.61 4.52 18.64
CA LEU A 278 11.79 3.35 18.39
C LEU A 278 10.31 3.72 18.57
N LYS A 279 9.56 3.73 17.48
CA LYS A 279 8.14 4.14 17.42
C LYS A 279 7.19 2.98 17.18
N THR A 280 7.64 1.94 16.48
CA THR A 280 6.79 0.81 16.10
C THR A 280 7.44 -0.52 16.42
N LEU A 281 6.61 -1.47 16.79
CA LEU A 281 6.88 -2.88 16.59
C LEU A 281 6.05 -3.32 15.38
N ASP A 282 6.67 -4.11 14.52
CA ASP A 282 6.11 -4.44 13.23
C ASP A 282 5.91 -5.95 13.13
N ASP A 283 4.72 -6.35 12.69
CA ASP A 283 4.38 -7.71 12.34
C ASP A 283 3.94 -7.69 10.88
N ASP A 284 4.72 -8.32 10.04
CA ASP A 284 4.54 -8.31 8.60
C ASP A 284 3.39 -9.23 8.18
N SER A 285 3.37 -9.73 6.97
CA SER A 285 2.32 -10.60 6.50
C SER A 285 2.20 -11.86 7.38
N MET A 286 0.98 -12.12 7.84
CA MET A 286 0.68 -13.35 8.56
C MET A 286 0.44 -14.46 7.54
N GLU A 287 1.31 -15.46 7.52
CA GLU A 287 1.20 -16.61 6.63
C GLU A 287 1.02 -17.90 7.44
N LEU A 288 -0.22 -18.28 7.66
CA LEU A 288 -0.56 -19.49 8.40
C LEU A 288 -0.46 -20.74 7.51
N PHE A 289 -0.05 -21.85 8.09
CA PHE A 289 -0.10 -23.15 7.40
C PHE A 289 -1.53 -23.61 7.16
N ASP A 290 -1.73 -24.27 6.05
CA ASP A 290 -2.97 -24.97 5.74
C ASP A 290 -3.33 -25.96 6.86
N GLY A 291 -4.63 -26.15 7.05
CA GLY A 291 -5.15 -27.06 8.03
C GLY A 291 -6.30 -26.47 8.85
N ILE A 292 -6.86 -27.29 9.73
CA ILE A 292 -7.96 -26.87 10.58
C ILE A 292 -7.38 -26.05 11.74
N GLN A 293 -7.61 -24.74 11.69
CA GLN A 293 -7.14 -23.80 12.71
C GLN A 293 -7.82 -24.08 14.04
N TRP A 294 -7.02 -24.26 15.10
CA TRP A 294 -7.54 -24.60 16.42
C TRP A 294 -6.56 -24.21 17.52
N THR A 295 -7.07 -23.89 18.70
CA THR A 295 -6.28 -23.65 19.92
C THR A 295 -6.94 -24.31 21.12
N SER A 296 -6.23 -24.40 22.25
CA SER A 296 -6.73 -25.07 23.46
C SER A 296 -8.08 -24.55 23.97
N LYS A 297 -8.38 -23.27 23.78
CA LYS A 297 -9.60 -22.60 24.26
C LYS A 297 -10.65 -22.40 23.17
N PHE A 298 -10.43 -22.91 21.96
CA PHE A 298 -11.30 -22.66 20.81
C PHE A 298 -12.76 -23.06 21.08
N GLY A 299 -13.01 -24.27 21.61
CA GLY A 299 -14.35 -24.75 21.91
C GLY A 299 -15.11 -23.88 22.93
N ASN A 300 -14.40 -23.33 23.93
CA ASN A 300 -15.00 -22.40 24.90
C ASN A 300 -15.42 -21.10 24.23
N TRP A 301 -14.51 -20.47 23.48
CA TRP A 301 -14.80 -19.25 22.72
C TRP A 301 -15.98 -19.44 21.76
N PHE A 302 -15.98 -20.55 21.03
CA PHE A 302 -17.07 -20.87 20.10
C PHE A 302 -18.43 -20.96 20.81
N ARG A 303 -18.50 -21.71 21.95
CA ARG A 303 -19.76 -21.84 22.71
C ARG A 303 -20.26 -20.49 23.25
N GLU A 304 -19.35 -19.65 23.74
CA GLU A 304 -19.71 -18.31 24.25
C GLU A 304 -20.32 -17.40 23.17
N HIS A 305 -19.83 -17.50 21.94
CA HIS A 305 -20.25 -16.59 20.86
C HIS A 305 -21.39 -17.14 20.01
N HIS A 306 -21.48 -18.46 19.84
CA HIS A 306 -22.49 -19.08 18.97
C HIS A 306 -23.57 -19.86 19.72
N GLY A 307 -23.41 -20.11 21.03
CA GLY A 307 -24.42 -20.71 21.87
C GLY A 307 -24.61 -22.23 21.70
N TYR A 308 -23.70 -22.91 20.98
CA TYR A 308 -23.72 -24.38 20.82
C TYR A 308 -22.30 -24.96 20.79
N ASP A 309 -22.18 -26.31 20.97
CA ASP A 309 -20.89 -26.97 20.98
C ASP A 309 -20.41 -27.30 19.57
N PRO A 310 -19.20 -26.86 19.14
CA PRO A 310 -18.67 -27.17 17.82
C PRO A 310 -18.24 -28.64 17.67
N VAL A 311 -18.03 -29.39 18.79
CA VAL A 311 -17.43 -30.71 18.75
C VAL A 311 -18.25 -31.67 17.89
N ALA A 312 -19.56 -31.72 18.02
CA ALA A 312 -20.40 -32.61 17.22
C ALA A 312 -20.39 -32.29 15.71
N TRP A 313 -19.97 -31.08 15.35
CA TRP A 313 -19.89 -30.60 13.97
C TRP A 313 -18.49 -30.78 13.32
N LEU A 314 -17.50 -31.27 14.07
CA LEU A 314 -16.13 -31.50 13.53
C LEU A 314 -16.09 -32.36 12.26
N PRO A 315 -16.98 -33.37 12.05
CA PRO A 315 -17.00 -34.09 10.78
C PRO A 315 -17.12 -33.19 9.54
N VAL A 316 -17.81 -32.02 9.67
CA VAL A 316 -17.95 -31.04 8.55
C VAL A 316 -16.58 -30.51 8.13
N LEU A 317 -15.65 -30.29 9.04
CA LEU A 317 -14.30 -29.83 8.74
C LEU A 317 -13.44 -30.89 8.03
N LEU A 318 -13.89 -32.17 8.06
CA LEU A 318 -13.30 -33.28 7.29
C LEU A 318 -14.01 -33.54 5.96
N GLY A 319 -14.93 -32.65 5.56
CA GLY A 319 -15.67 -32.75 4.30
C GLY A 319 -16.88 -33.69 4.35
N TRP A 320 -17.42 -33.99 5.54
CA TRP A 320 -18.72 -34.66 5.70
C TRP A 320 -19.84 -33.62 5.69
N THR A 321 -20.99 -34.02 5.15
CA THR A 321 -22.22 -33.21 5.24
C THR A 321 -23.04 -33.73 6.40
N ILE A 322 -23.48 -32.89 7.31
CA ILE A 322 -24.41 -33.20 8.39
C ILE A 322 -25.78 -32.65 8.03
N LYS A 323 -26.77 -33.54 7.94
CA LYS A 323 -28.15 -33.28 7.56
C LYS A 323 -28.29 -32.80 6.11
N ASP A 324 -27.81 -31.62 5.81
CA ASP A 324 -27.77 -31.02 4.48
C ASP A 324 -26.63 -30.02 4.30
N ASP A 325 -26.39 -29.64 3.04
CA ASP A 325 -25.34 -28.70 2.68
C ASP A 325 -25.55 -27.31 3.32
N ALA A 326 -26.80 -26.88 3.50
CA ALA A 326 -27.10 -25.58 4.05
C ALA A 326 -26.77 -25.50 5.56
N GLU A 327 -27.06 -26.52 6.35
CA GLU A 327 -26.70 -26.56 7.77
C GLU A 327 -25.17 -26.69 7.93
N SER A 328 -24.52 -27.53 7.12
CA SER A 328 -23.07 -27.69 7.13
C SER A 328 -22.36 -26.34 6.79
N LYS A 329 -22.86 -25.61 5.81
CA LYS A 329 -22.34 -24.27 5.45
C LYS A 329 -22.54 -23.22 6.56
N ARG A 330 -23.65 -23.29 7.32
CA ARG A 330 -23.85 -22.41 8.47
C ARG A 330 -22.83 -22.68 9.57
N PHE A 331 -22.54 -23.96 9.86
CA PHE A 331 -21.46 -24.30 10.79
C PHE A 331 -20.10 -23.83 10.29
N GLN A 332 -19.79 -24.05 8.99
CA GLN A 332 -18.54 -23.55 8.41
C GLN A 332 -18.40 -22.04 8.56
N TYR A 333 -19.48 -21.29 8.34
CA TYR A 333 -19.50 -19.85 8.57
C TYR A 333 -19.17 -19.50 10.03
N ASP A 334 -19.83 -20.13 11.01
CA ASP A 334 -19.59 -19.90 12.44
C ASP A 334 -18.17 -20.28 12.85
N TYR A 335 -17.62 -21.39 12.31
CA TYR A 335 -16.25 -21.81 12.52
C TYR A 335 -15.24 -20.79 11.96
N GLN A 336 -15.39 -20.39 10.70
CA GLN A 336 -14.51 -19.43 10.06
C GLN A 336 -14.56 -18.06 10.75
N LYS A 337 -15.75 -17.63 11.14
CA LYS A 337 -15.94 -16.39 11.90
C LYS A 337 -15.23 -16.47 13.26
N THR A 338 -15.32 -17.59 13.94
CA THR A 338 -14.62 -17.83 15.22
C THR A 338 -13.11 -17.74 15.05
N VAL A 339 -12.54 -18.40 14.02
CA VAL A 339 -11.10 -18.33 13.73
C VAL A 339 -10.67 -16.88 13.49
N SER A 340 -11.41 -16.15 12.65
CA SER A 340 -11.12 -14.75 12.36
C SER A 340 -11.17 -13.86 13.60
N ASP A 341 -12.24 -13.98 14.40
CA ASP A 341 -12.44 -13.14 15.58
C ASP A 341 -11.41 -13.44 16.67
N LEU A 342 -11.06 -14.73 16.87
CA LEU A 342 -9.99 -15.15 17.78
C LEU A 342 -8.63 -14.59 17.35
N LEU A 343 -8.29 -14.72 16.08
CA LEU A 343 -7.04 -14.21 15.53
C LEU A 343 -6.93 -12.69 15.71
N ILE A 344 -7.99 -11.95 15.39
CA ILE A 344 -8.00 -10.49 15.54
C ILE A 344 -7.88 -10.10 17.03
N PHE A 345 -8.63 -10.76 17.90
CA PHE A 345 -8.59 -10.47 19.32
C PHE A 345 -7.27 -10.87 19.95
N SER A 346 -6.81 -12.09 19.68
CA SER A 346 -5.65 -12.67 20.36
C SER A 346 -4.33 -12.09 19.89
N HIS A 347 -4.23 -11.75 18.61
CA HIS A 347 -2.97 -11.26 18.04
C HIS A 347 -3.00 -9.75 17.78
N TYR A 348 -3.78 -9.25 16.82
CA TYR A 348 -3.76 -7.84 16.41
C TYR A 348 -4.13 -6.88 17.53
N LYS A 349 -5.25 -7.11 18.20
CA LYS A 349 -5.71 -6.26 19.29
C LYS A 349 -4.80 -6.37 20.51
N THR A 350 -4.48 -7.59 20.94
CA THR A 350 -3.62 -7.83 22.12
C THR A 350 -2.21 -7.26 21.89
N GLY A 351 -1.62 -7.47 20.72
CA GLY A 351 -0.31 -6.90 20.35
C GLY A 351 -0.34 -5.37 20.35
N SER A 352 -1.39 -4.78 19.75
CA SER A 352 -1.58 -3.33 19.73
C SER A 352 -1.73 -2.72 21.12
N GLU A 353 -2.51 -3.36 22.01
CA GLU A 353 -2.68 -2.92 23.39
C GLU A 353 -1.35 -2.97 24.17
N ILE A 354 -0.55 -4.02 23.98
CA ILE A 354 0.78 -4.13 24.60
C ILE A 354 1.70 -3.03 24.06
N CYS A 355 1.78 -2.83 22.75
CA CYS A 355 2.59 -1.76 22.19
C CYS A 355 2.21 -0.40 22.78
N ALA A 356 0.92 -0.10 22.88
CA ALA A 356 0.42 1.15 23.46
C ALA A 356 0.81 1.32 24.95
N GLU A 357 0.85 0.23 25.75
CA GLU A 357 1.35 0.29 27.13
C GLU A 357 2.79 0.80 27.27
N TYR A 358 3.59 0.64 26.21
CA TYR A 358 5.00 1.04 26.16
C TYR A 358 5.27 2.24 25.25
N GLY A 359 4.21 2.96 24.85
CA GLY A 359 4.33 4.15 24.01
C GLY A 359 4.70 3.85 22.55
N LEU A 360 4.51 2.62 22.11
CA LEU A 360 4.75 2.14 20.74
C LEU A 360 3.42 1.96 20.00
N GLN A 361 3.50 1.87 18.68
CA GLN A 361 2.40 1.43 17.84
C GLN A 361 2.72 0.07 17.22
N LEU A 362 1.73 -0.79 17.12
CA LEU A 362 1.83 -1.99 16.29
C LEU A 362 1.53 -1.59 14.84
N THR A 363 2.44 -1.90 13.94
CA THR A 363 2.20 -1.90 12.51
C THR A 363 2.04 -3.34 12.06
N ALA A 364 0.98 -3.67 11.34
CA ALA A 364 0.79 -5.03 10.85
C ALA A 364 -0.06 -5.08 9.58
N GLU A 365 0.10 -6.16 8.84
CA GLU A 365 -0.72 -6.54 7.70
C GLU A 365 -1.83 -7.50 8.13
N ALA A 366 -2.95 -7.47 7.41
CA ALA A 366 -4.07 -8.40 7.71
C ALA A 366 -3.80 -9.81 7.18
N GLY A 367 -2.89 -9.94 6.25
CA GLY A 367 -2.53 -11.17 5.59
C GLY A 367 -1.40 -10.91 4.62
N GLY A 368 -0.94 -11.92 3.89
CA GLY A 368 0.04 -11.77 2.84
C GLY A 368 -0.49 -10.92 1.68
N PRO A 369 0.16 -10.97 0.50
CA PRO A 369 -0.16 -10.11 -0.64
C PRO A 369 -1.59 -10.27 -1.19
N GLY A 370 -2.39 -11.10 -0.58
CA GLY A 370 -3.81 -11.27 -0.87
C GLY A 370 -4.12 -12.05 -2.14
N SER A 371 -5.43 -12.24 -2.36
CA SER A 371 -5.92 -12.93 -3.56
C SER A 371 -5.48 -12.19 -4.83
N PRO A 372 -5.04 -12.90 -5.87
CA PRO A 372 -5.05 -14.35 -6.00
C PRO A 372 -3.77 -15.05 -5.54
N PHE A 373 -2.89 -14.38 -4.81
CA PHE A 373 -1.55 -14.90 -4.55
C PHE A 373 -1.47 -15.81 -3.32
N TRP A 374 -1.91 -15.35 -2.15
CA TRP A 374 -1.86 -16.10 -0.88
C TRP A 374 -2.97 -15.64 0.07
N ASP A 375 -4.18 -16.15 -0.13
CA ASP A 375 -5.30 -15.94 0.80
C ASP A 375 -5.42 -17.09 1.77
N THR A 376 -4.38 -17.35 2.53
CA THR A 376 -4.43 -18.43 3.53
C THR A 376 -4.95 -17.94 4.87
N ASN A 377 -5.09 -16.64 5.08
CA ASN A 377 -5.53 -16.11 6.36
C ASN A 377 -7.05 -16.04 6.49
N PRO A 378 -7.62 -16.76 7.43
CA PRO A 378 -9.06 -16.76 7.66
C PRO A 378 -9.52 -15.52 8.44
N VAL A 379 -9.25 -14.31 7.95
CA VAL A 379 -9.44 -13.06 8.68
C VAL A 379 -10.40 -12.10 7.95
N ASP A 380 -11.13 -11.30 8.73
CA ASP A 380 -11.77 -10.06 8.27
C ASP A 380 -10.71 -8.97 8.24
N ALA A 381 -10.19 -8.68 7.03
CA ALA A 381 -9.04 -7.80 6.84
C ALA A 381 -9.26 -6.39 7.38
N LEU A 382 -10.41 -5.76 7.08
CA LEU A 382 -10.70 -4.42 7.60
C LEU A 382 -10.78 -4.38 9.12
N LYS A 383 -11.30 -5.44 9.74
CA LYS A 383 -11.39 -5.53 11.20
C LYS A 383 -9.99 -5.73 11.82
N ALA A 384 -9.14 -6.56 11.21
CA ALA A 384 -7.76 -6.75 11.64
C ALA A 384 -6.98 -5.44 11.57
N LEU A 385 -6.97 -4.77 10.41
CA LEU A 385 -6.33 -3.48 10.17
C LEU A 385 -6.90 -2.36 11.07
N GLY A 386 -8.17 -2.45 11.42
CA GLY A 386 -8.82 -1.55 12.39
C GLY A 386 -8.26 -1.67 13.80
N ASN A 387 -7.75 -2.84 14.18
CA ASN A 387 -7.25 -3.13 15.54
C ASN A 387 -5.75 -2.90 15.74
N VAL A 388 -4.99 -2.51 14.70
CA VAL A 388 -3.56 -2.14 14.83
C VAL A 388 -3.36 -0.64 14.94
N GLY A 389 -2.20 -0.19 15.38
CA GLY A 389 -1.86 1.23 15.47
C GLY A 389 -1.74 1.87 14.09
N ILE A 390 -1.00 1.23 13.19
CA ILE A 390 -0.79 1.65 11.80
C ILE A 390 -1.16 0.50 10.88
N PRO A 391 -2.25 0.60 10.13
CA PRO A 391 -2.61 -0.40 9.13
C PRO A 391 -1.59 -0.40 7.99
N ARG A 392 -1.08 -1.57 7.65
CA ARG A 392 -0.16 -1.82 6.54
C ARG A 392 -0.72 -2.90 5.62
N GLY A 393 -0.25 -2.92 4.41
CA GLY A 393 -0.30 -3.96 3.41
C GLY A 393 0.80 -3.70 2.40
N GLU A 394 0.71 -4.25 1.22
CA GLU A 394 1.81 -4.20 0.27
C GLU A 394 1.36 -3.96 -1.17
N PHE A 395 2.28 -3.46 -2.01
CA PHE A 395 2.09 -3.43 -3.45
C PHE A 395 3.41 -3.70 -4.19
N TRP A 396 3.30 -4.47 -5.27
CA TRP A 396 4.43 -5.02 -6.00
C TRP A 396 4.65 -4.36 -7.35
N LEU A 397 5.91 -4.11 -7.68
CA LEU A 397 6.29 -3.64 -9.01
C LEU A 397 6.18 -4.80 -10.02
N GLY A 398 5.55 -4.52 -11.16
CA GLY A 398 5.26 -5.55 -12.17
C GLY A 398 3.95 -6.30 -11.96
N ASN A 399 3.29 -6.13 -10.82
CA ASN A 399 1.98 -6.68 -10.55
C ASN A 399 0.99 -5.62 -10.04
N PRO A 400 0.41 -4.82 -10.93
CA PRO A 400 -0.51 -3.74 -10.55
C PRO A 400 -1.80 -4.24 -9.91
N ARG A 401 -2.05 -5.55 -9.89
CA ARG A 401 -3.24 -6.13 -9.25
C ARG A 401 -3.23 -5.98 -7.73
N ASN A 402 -2.07 -5.90 -7.09
CA ASN A 402 -1.96 -5.75 -5.64
C ASN A 402 -2.42 -4.39 -5.12
N LEU A 403 -2.72 -3.43 -5.97
CA LEU A 403 -3.19 -2.11 -5.53
C LEU A 403 -4.59 -2.13 -4.88
N PHE A 404 -5.33 -3.23 -4.99
CA PHE A 404 -6.55 -3.40 -4.20
C PHE A 404 -6.25 -3.44 -2.69
N LEU A 405 -5.10 -3.96 -2.29
CA LEU A 405 -4.65 -3.96 -0.89
C LEU A 405 -4.47 -2.53 -0.38
N VAL A 406 -3.90 -1.63 -1.20
CA VAL A 406 -3.79 -0.22 -0.83
C VAL A 406 -5.16 0.41 -0.57
N LYS A 407 -6.17 0.12 -1.41
CA LYS A 407 -7.54 0.61 -1.21
C LYS A 407 -8.19 0.00 0.03
N GLU A 408 -7.89 -1.26 0.35
CA GLU A 408 -8.37 -1.92 1.56
C GLU A 408 -7.77 -1.28 2.82
N ILE A 409 -6.45 -1.07 2.85
CA ILE A 409 -5.77 -0.39 3.95
C ILE A 409 -6.30 1.03 4.11
N ALA A 410 -6.47 1.77 3.00
CA ALA A 410 -7.01 3.12 3.00
C ALA A 410 -8.43 3.15 3.58
N SER A 411 -9.29 2.22 3.13
CA SER A 411 -10.63 2.08 3.68
C SER A 411 -10.59 1.78 5.18
N ALA A 412 -9.74 0.84 5.63
CA ALA A 412 -9.56 0.55 7.06
C ALA A 412 -9.14 1.81 7.83
N ALA A 413 -8.16 2.56 7.33
CA ALA A 413 -7.72 3.79 7.98
C ALA A 413 -8.85 4.82 8.08
N HIS A 414 -9.58 5.04 7.00
CA HIS A 414 -10.69 6.01 6.95
C HIS A 414 -11.84 5.63 7.88
N ILE A 415 -12.28 4.37 7.86
CA ILE A 415 -13.46 3.94 8.63
C ILE A 415 -13.19 3.77 10.13
N TYR A 416 -11.91 3.63 10.52
CA TYR A 416 -11.49 3.57 11.92
C TYR A 416 -10.84 4.86 12.42
N GLY A 417 -10.72 5.90 11.58
CA GLY A 417 -10.19 7.22 11.94
C GLY A 417 -8.68 7.23 12.17
N LYS A 418 -7.92 6.42 11.41
CA LYS A 418 -6.46 6.35 11.50
C LYS A 418 -5.81 7.32 10.51
N PRO A 419 -4.70 7.99 10.88
CA PRO A 419 -4.08 9.00 10.04
C PRO A 419 -3.23 8.42 8.91
N TYR A 420 -2.68 7.22 9.11
CA TYR A 420 -1.71 6.63 8.18
C TYR A 420 -2.29 5.46 7.41
N VAL A 421 -1.97 5.44 6.11
CA VAL A 421 -2.15 4.33 5.18
C VAL A 421 -0.75 3.96 4.73
N ASP A 422 -0.15 2.95 5.38
CA ASP A 422 1.22 2.51 5.13
C ASP A 422 1.22 1.31 4.18
N ALA A 423 2.30 1.15 3.42
CA ALA A 423 2.50 -0.06 2.62
C ALA A 423 3.97 -0.42 2.50
N GLU A 424 4.24 -1.73 2.55
CA GLU A 424 5.43 -2.30 1.93
C GLU A 424 5.38 -1.99 0.44
N SER A 425 6.36 -1.22 -0.03
CA SER A 425 6.26 -0.56 -1.32
C SER A 425 7.26 -1.12 -2.32
N TRP A 426 6.75 -1.47 -3.53
CA TRP A 426 7.51 -1.87 -4.71
C TRP A 426 8.22 -3.22 -4.61
N THR A 427 7.78 -4.16 -3.81
CA THR A 427 8.34 -5.52 -3.80
C THR A 427 8.41 -6.07 -5.22
N THR A 428 9.58 -6.61 -5.58
CA THR A 428 9.87 -7.05 -6.95
C THR A 428 11.02 -8.05 -6.98
N TRP A 429 11.15 -8.78 -8.11
CA TRP A 429 12.30 -9.64 -8.42
C TRP A 429 13.05 -9.16 -9.68
N ARG A 430 12.84 -7.89 -10.10
CA ARG A 430 13.40 -7.34 -11.33
C ARG A 430 14.89 -6.99 -11.22
N ARG A 431 15.43 -6.88 -10.01
CA ARG A 431 16.87 -6.71 -9.75
C ARG A 431 17.53 -5.53 -10.46
N TRP A 432 17.78 -4.47 -9.78
CA TRP A 432 18.53 -3.29 -10.30
C TRP A 432 18.10 -2.80 -11.69
N ARG A 433 16.84 -3.05 -12.09
CA ARG A 433 16.25 -2.60 -13.37
C ARG A 433 15.32 -1.40 -13.24
N ASP A 434 15.11 -0.93 -12.04
CA ASP A 434 14.08 0.06 -11.75
C ASP A 434 14.71 1.32 -11.18
N GLY A 435 14.56 2.42 -11.93
CA GLY A 435 14.98 3.75 -11.50
C GLY A 435 13.81 4.57 -10.91
N PRO A 436 14.11 5.77 -10.39
CA PRO A 436 13.12 6.62 -9.70
C PRO A 436 11.83 6.87 -10.50
N PHE A 437 11.92 7.06 -11.82
CA PHE A 437 10.73 7.31 -12.64
C PHE A 437 9.83 6.07 -12.80
N THR A 438 10.42 4.88 -12.86
CA THR A 438 9.65 3.63 -12.88
C THR A 438 8.88 3.44 -11.57
N LEU A 439 9.54 3.68 -10.44
CA LEU A 439 8.94 3.60 -9.11
C LEU A 439 7.82 4.64 -8.93
N LYS A 440 8.04 5.87 -9.44
CA LYS A 440 7.05 6.94 -9.40
C LYS A 440 5.72 6.55 -10.04
N LYS A 441 5.74 5.93 -11.22
CA LYS A 441 4.50 5.57 -11.94
C LYS A 441 3.57 4.71 -11.11
N LEU A 442 4.13 3.77 -10.33
CA LEU A 442 3.32 2.88 -9.52
C LEU A 442 2.86 3.54 -8.22
N VAL A 443 3.75 4.28 -7.53
CA VAL A 443 3.36 4.93 -6.28
C VAL A 443 2.34 6.04 -6.49
N ASP A 444 2.40 6.78 -7.60
CA ASP A 444 1.36 7.76 -7.93
C ASP A 444 -0.03 7.12 -8.06
N ARG A 445 -0.07 5.89 -8.56
CA ARG A 445 -1.31 5.13 -8.57
C ARG A 445 -1.72 4.71 -7.16
N ALA A 446 -0.79 4.25 -6.34
CA ALA A 446 -1.06 3.91 -4.95
C ALA A 446 -1.55 5.13 -4.14
N PHE A 447 -1.01 6.32 -4.42
CA PHE A 447 -1.52 7.58 -3.86
C PHE A 447 -2.99 7.83 -4.22
N CYS A 448 -3.38 7.57 -5.47
CA CYS A 448 -4.79 7.68 -5.88
C CYS A 448 -5.70 6.64 -5.23
N GLU A 449 -5.15 5.50 -4.76
CA GLU A 449 -5.89 4.50 -3.98
C GLU A 449 -5.94 4.83 -2.47
N GLY A 450 -5.21 5.86 -2.02
CA GLY A 450 -5.25 6.37 -0.65
C GLY A 450 -3.97 6.23 0.15
N LEU A 451 -2.88 5.66 -0.43
CA LEU A 451 -1.57 5.60 0.23
C LEU A 451 -1.15 7.00 0.68
N ASN A 452 -0.63 7.12 1.90
CA ASN A 452 -0.09 8.38 2.40
C ASN A 452 1.18 8.21 3.26
N ARG A 453 1.70 6.98 3.35
CA ARG A 453 2.96 6.65 4.03
C ARG A 453 3.63 5.51 3.27
N ILE A 454 4.96 5.60 3.09
CA ILE A 454 5.74 4.66 2.31
C ILE A 454 6.78 4.01 3.20
N THR A 455 6.82 2.67 3.19
CA THR A 455 7.91 1.88 3.72
C THR A 455 8.43 1.02 2.56
N TYR A 456 9.50 1.43 1.89
CA TYR A 456 9.97 0.71 0.70
C TYR A 456 10.73 -0.58 1.06
N HIS A 457 10.57 -1.59 0.22
CA HIS A 457 11.21 -2.89 0.35
C HIS A 457 12.22 -3.08 -0.81
N GLY A 458 13.57 -2.93 -0.59
CA GLY A 458 14.15 -2.69 0.72
C GLY A 458 15.46 -1.93 0.64
N PHE A 459 15.98 -1.67 1.83
CA PHE A 459 17.31 -1.10 2.06
C PHE A 459 18.17 -2.22 2.68
N ALA A 460 18.76 -3.08 1.83
CA ALA A 460 19.62 -4.13 2.34
C ALA A 460 20.90 -3.53 2.92
N HIS A 461 21.21 -3.89 4.18
CA HIS A 461 22.47 -3.54 4.80
C HIS A 461 23.62 -4.21 4.02
N SER A 462 24.53 -3.41 3.49
CA SER A 462 25.65 -3.88 2.70
C SER A 462 26.93 -3.10 3.05
N PRO A 463 27.88 -3.70 3.80
CA PRO A 463 29.14 -3.04 4.12
C PRO A 463 29.98 -2.83 2.86
N LEU A 464 30.86 -1.79 2.87
CA LEU A 464 31.63 -1.42 1.69
C LEU A 464 32.52 -2.58 1.18
N GLU A 465 33.02 -3.44 2.07
CA GLU A 465 33.83 -4.60 1.77
C GLU A 465 33.08 -5.67 0.94
N ALA A 466 31.77 -5.64 0.95
CA ALA A 466 30.98 -6.50 0.09
C ALA A 466 31.08 -6.11 -1.39
N GLY A 467 31.61 -4.92 -1.70
CA GLY A 467 31.70 -4.41 -3.08
C GLY A 467 30.36 -3.89 -3.61
N TYR A 468 30.23 -3.83 -4.94
CA TYR A 468 29.07 -3.26 -5.63
C TYR A 468 28.46 -4.28 -6.58
N PRO A 469 27.14 -4.36 -6.71
CA PRO A 469 26.13 -3.70 -5.90
C PRO A 469 25.99 -4.24 -4.47
N GLY A 470 26.81 -5.22 -4.07
CA GLY A 470 26.92 -5.71 -2.72
C GLY A 470 25.83 -6.68 -2.31
N ARG A 471 25.46 -6.64 -1.02
CA ARG A 471 24.42 -7.51 -0.46
C ARG A 471 23.02 -7.02 -0.84
N SER A 472 22.16 -7.96 -1.19
CA SER A 472 20.76 -7.69 -1.49
C SER A 472 19.85 -8.81 -0.96
N TYR A 473 18.67 -8.46 -0.53
CA TYR A 473 17.64 -9.43 -0.17
C TYR A 473 17.08 -10.11 -1.43
N HIS A 474 16.42 -11.25 -1.32
CA HIS A 474 15.95 -12.02 -2.48
C HIS A 474 14.76 -11.38 -3.22
N ALA A 475 14.07 -10.43 -2.61
CA ALA A 475 12.96 -9.65 -3.15
C ALA A 475 13.21 -8.14 -2.88
N GLY A 476 12.47 -7.26 -3.54
CA GLY A 476 12.56 -5.82 -3.32
C GLY A 476 13.34 -5.06 -4.41
N ILE A 477 13.39 -3.74 -4.25
CA ILE A 477 13.92 -2.80 -5.25
C ILE A 477 15.42 -2.52 -5.14
N ASP A 478 16.13 -3.17 -4.27
CA ASP A 478 17.58 -3.00 -4.08
C ASP A 478 18.02 -1.52 -3.92
N MET A 479 17.27 -0.70 -3.14
CA MET A 479 17.53 0.74 -3.02
C MET A 479 18.30 1.08 -1.74
N ASN A 480 19.62 1.05 -1.83
CA ASN A 480 20.57 1.31 -0.76
C ASN A 480 21.76 2.17 -1.25
N PRO A 481 22.74 2.54 -0.39
CA PRO A 481 23.87 3.38 -0.78
C PRO A 481 24.75 2.84 -1.92
N GLN A 482 24.68 1.58 -2.26
CA GLN A 482 25.45 0.98 -3.35
C GLN A 482 24.76 1.04 -4.72
N VAL A 483 23.52 1.54 -4.85
CA VAL A 483 22.94 1.74 -6.19
C VAL A 483 23.55 2.95 -6.90
N VAL A 484 23.67 2.87 -8.22
CA VAL A 484 24.35 3.89 -9.03
C VAL A 484 23.82 5.30 -8.80
N PHE A 485 22.51 5.46 -8.73
CA PHE A 485 21.83 6.76 -8.62
C PHE A 485 21.65 7.26 -7.18
N TRP A 486 22.09 6.52 -6.17
CA TRP A 486 21.94 6.91 -4.76
C TRP A 486 22.46 8.33 -4.45
N PRO A 487 23.62 8.75 -4.95
CA PRO A 487 24.15 10.08 -4.65
C PRO A 487 23.16 11.21 -4.99
N LYS A 488 22.35 11.04 -6.03
CA LYS A 488 21.39 12.05 -6.54
C LYS A 488 19.92 11.71 -6.29
N LEU A 489 19.62 10.78 -5.38
CA LEU A 489 18.27 10.27 -5.12
C LEU A 489 17.36 11.27 -4.36
N LYS A 490 17.92 12.23 -3.63
CA LYS A 490 17.17 13.12 -2.73
C LYS A 490 15.94 13.80 -3.37
N PRO A 491 15.97 14.34 -4.61
CA PRO A 491 14.78 14.95 -5.22
C PRO A 491 13.60 14.00 -5.37
N PHE A 492 13.84 12.73 -5.61
CA PHE A 492 12.78 11.70 -5.62
C PHE A 492 12.22 11.45 -4.22
N MET A 493 13.07 11.37 -3.19
CA MET A 493 12.61 11.22 -1.81
C MET A 493 11.81 12.44 -1.34
N ASP A 494 12.23 13.65 -1.72
CA ASP A 494 11.49 14.88 -1.41
C ASP A 494 10.12 14.91 -2.13
N TYR A 495 10.04 14.41 -3.36
CA TYR A 495 8.77 14.21 -4.07
C TYR A 495 7.81 13.32 -3.28
N LEU A 496 8.30 12.16 -2.84
CA LEU A 496 7.51 11.20 -2.05
C LEU A 496 7.03 11.81 -0.74
N ALA A 497 7.93 12.51 -0.04
CA ALA A 497 7.62 13.19 1.22
C ALA A 497 6.53 14.24 1.06
N ARG A 498 6.60 15.08 0.00
CA ARG A 498 5.57 16.10 -0.30
C ARG A 498 4.22 15.47 -0.62
N CYS A 499 4.22 14.39 -1.43
CA CYS A 499 2.99 13.66 -1.73
C CYS A 499 2.37 13.07 -0.46
N CYS A 500 3.15 12.37 0.36
CA CYS A 500 2.66 11.80 1.61
C CYS A 500 2.14 12.89 2.56
N TYR A 501 2.87 14.00 2.71
CA TYR A 501 2.42 15.12 3.54
C TYR A 501 1.05 15.64 3.12
N MET A 502 0.86 15.94 1.83
CA MET A 502 -0.41 16.47 1.32
C MET A 502 -1.56 15.47 1.48
N LEU A 503 -1.30 14.19 1.29
CA LEU A 503 -2.28 13.12 1.39
C LEU A 503 -2.61 12.73 2.84
N GLN A 504 -1.80 13.11 3.80
CA GLN A 504 -2.10 13.01 5.24
C GLN A 504 -3.02 14.13 5.74
N GLN A 505 -3.27 15.18 4.93
CA GLN A 505 -4.08 16.32 5.35
C GLN A 505 -5.57 16.05 5.19
N GLY A 506 -6.36 16.54 6.15
CA GLY A 506 -7.83 16.52 6.09
C GLY A 506 -8.43 15.12 5.98
N LEU A 507 -9.66 15.05 5.46
CA LEU A 507 -10.43 13.81 5.29
C LEU A 507 -10.51 13.43 3.81
N PHE A 508 -10.51 12.13 3.54
CA PHE A 508 -10.78 11.60 2.21
C PHE A 508 -12.23 11.92 1.79
N VAL A 509 -12.45 12.19 0.50
CA VAL A 509 -13.77 12.49 -0.04
C VAL A 509 -14.27 11.34 -0.88
N ALA A 510 -15.31 10.66 -0.39
CA ALA A 510 -16.01 9.60 -1.09
C ALA A 510 -17.52 9.81 -1.07
N ASP A 511 -18.20 9.33 -2.09
CA ASP A 511 -19.67 9.39 -2.17
C ASP A 511 -20.30 8.07 -1.70
N VAL A 512 -19.58 6.95 -1.78
CA VAL A 512 -20.13 5.60 -1.58
C VAL A 512 -19.33 4.82 -0.54
N ALA A 513 -20.04 4.12 0.33
CA ALA A 513 -19.51 3.08 1.19
C ALA A 513 -20.00 1.72 0.68
N TYR A 514 -19.09 0.76 0.47
CA TYR A 514 -19.44 -0.61 0.10
C TYR A 514 -19.32 -1.53 1.31
N TYR A 515 -20.43 -2.13 1.71
CA TYR A 515 -20.41 -3.20 2.70
C TYR A 515 -19.98 -4.51 2.03
N TYR A 516 -18.87 -5.11 2.45
CA TYR A 516 -18.35 -6.32 1.81
C TYR A 516 -18.87 -7.63 2.43
N GLY A 517 -19.75 -7.54 3.42
CA GLY A 517 -20.37 -8.69 4.09
C GLY A 517 -19.71 -9.04 5.42
N ASP A 518 -20.14 -10.14 6.00
CA ASP A 518 -19.73 -10.60 7.35
C ASP A 518 -19.05 -11.97 7.36
N GLN A 519 -18.60 -12.48 6.24
CA GLN A 519 -17.88 -13.75 6.15
C GLN A 519 -16.41 -13.61 6.61
N ALA A 520 -15.76 -14.72 6.85
CA ALA A 520 -14.31 -14.86 6.93
C ALA A 520 -13.86 -16.08 6.10
N PRO A 521 -12.72 -16.05 5.39
CA PRO A 521 -11.92 -14.83 5.15
C PRO A 521 -12.70 -13.76 4.37
N ASN A 522 -12.35 -12.49 4.59
CA ASN A 522 -12.97 -11.39 3.90
C ASN A 522 -11.95 -10.31 3.54
N PHE A 523 -11.68 -10.19 2.25
CA PHE A 523 -10.76 -9.22 1.65
C PHE A 523 -11.49 -8.47 0.54
N TRP A 524 -11.01 -7.29 0.20
CA TRP A 524 -11.58 -6.49 -0.86
C TRP A 524 -10.81 -6.67 -2.17
N PRO A 525 -11.36 -7.42 -3.15
CA PRO A 525 -10.68 -7.73 -4.40
C PRO A 525 -10.89 -6.69 -5.49
N LEU A 526 -11.56 -5.56 -5.21
CA LEU A 526 -11.96 -4.59 -6.24
C LEU A 526 -10.94 -3.47 -6.36
N TYR A 527 -10.58 -3.13 -7.60
CA TYR A 527 -9.63 -2.06 -7.93
C TYR A 527 -10.36 -0.79 -8.36
N HIS A 528 -9.80 0.33 -7.97
CA HIS A 528 -10.14 1.61 -8.53
C HIS A 528 -9.38 1.84 -9.85
N ASN A 529 -10.10 2.26 -10.91
CA ASN A 529 -9.51 2.63 -12.21
C ASN A 529 -8.62 1.58 -12.89
N VAL A 530 -8.95 0.30 -12.79
CA VAL A 530 -8.30 -0.73 -13.61
C VAL A 530 -8.94 -0.76 -15.00
N PRO A 531 -8.21 -0.52 -16.10
CA PRO A 531 -8.80 -0.43 -17.45
C PRO A 531 -9.50 -1.71 -17.91
N GLU A 532 -9.09 -2.86 -17.40
CA GLU A 532 -9.53 -4.18 -17.85
C GLU A 532 -10.77 -4.71 -17.13
N LYS A 533 -11.30 -3.96 -16.15
CA LYS A 533 -12.51 -4.37 -15.42
C LYS A 533 -13.50 -3.22 -15.34
N PRO A 534 -14.79 -3.50 -15.46
CA PRO A 534 -15.80 -2.48 -15.25
C PRO A 534 -15.65 -1.91 -13.84
N LEU A 535 -15.87 -0.62 -13.73
CA LEU A 535 -15.91 0.10 -12.46
C LEU A 535 -16.81 -0.63 -11.48
N ILE A 536 -16.40 -0.63 -10.24
CA ILE A 536 -16.96 -1.36 -9.12
C ILE A 536 -18.48 -1.22 -9.08
N ASN A 537 -19.19 -2.31 -9.36
CA ASN A 537 -20.64 -2.41 -9.27
C ASN A 537 -21.39 -1.15 -9.76
N GLY A 538 -20.91 -0.53 -10.87
CA GLY A 538 -21.54 0.63 -11.49
C GLY A 538 -21.34 1.93 -10.73
N LEU A 539 -20.20 2.14 -10.09
CA LEU A 539 -19.89 3.41 -9.42
C LEU A 539 -19.78 4.59 -10.40
N GLY A 540 -19.25 4.37 -11.60
CA GLY A 540 -18.99 5.42 -12.58
C GLY A 540 -17.66 6.15 -12.36
N ALA A 541 -17.14 6.75 -13.43
CA ALA A 541 -15.90 7.51 -13.38
C ALA A 541 -16.07 8.82 -12.59
N GLY A 542 -15.04 9.18 -11.84
CA GLY A 542 -14.99 10.45 -11.10
C GLY A 542 -15.76 10.45 -9.77
N TYR A 543 -16.23 9.32 -9.30
CA TYR A 543 -16.69 9.09 -7.94
C TYR A 543 -15.68 8.21 -7.20
N ASP A 544 -15.63 8.33 -5.89
CA ASP A 544 -14.75 7.50 -5.06
C ASP A 544 -15.52 6.83 -3.91
N TYR A 545 -14.88 5.85 -3.26
CA TYR A 545 -15.52 4.98 -2.30
C TYR A 545 -14.58 4.52 -1.19
N ASP A 546 -15.19 4.05 -0.09
CA ASP A 546 -14.54 3.18 0.90
C ASP A 546 -15.30 1.86 1.03
N VAL A 547 -14.61 0.86 1.56
CA VAL A 547 -15.18 -0.42 1.95
C VAL A 547 -15.43 -0.40 3.44
N VAL A 548 -16.54 -0.99 3.89
CA VAL A 548 -16.92 -1.05 5.30
C VAL A 548 -17.28 -2.47 5.71
N ASN A 549 -16.97 -2.80 6.96
CA ASN A 549 -17.29 -4.09 7.57
C ASN A 549 -18.49 -4.00 8.51
N THR A 550 -18.90 -5.14 9.04
CA THR A 550 -19.99 -5.29 9.99
C THR A 550 -19.81 -4.43 11.24
N GLU A 551 -18.62 -4.45 11.82
CA GLU A 551 -18.32 -3.70 13.05
C GLU A 551 -18.52 -2.19 12.89
N VAL A 552 -18.07 -1.63 11.79
CA VAL A 552 -18.24 -0.20 11.48
C VAL A 552 -19.71 0.17 11.28
N ILE A 553 -20.47 -0.66 10.56
CA ILE A 553 -21.90 -0.43 10.40
C ILE A 553 -22.58 -0.39 11.78
N LEU A 554 -22.36 -1.40 12.61
CA LEU A 554 -23.03 -1.54 13.90
C LEU A 554 -22.64 -0.42 14.88
N ASN A 555 -21.35 -0.12 14.99
CA ASN A 555 -20.80 0.64 16.12
C ASN A 555 -20.44 2.07 15.76
N ARG A 556 -20.14 2.38 14.47
CA ARG A 556 -19.58 3.68 14.10
C ARG A 556 -20.47 4.52 13.17
N MET A 557 -21.40 3.92 12.41
CA MET A 557 -22.27 4.66 11.50
C MET A 557 -23.43 5.37 12.20
N SER A 558 -23.65 6.61 11.82
CA SER A 558 -24.80 7.44 12.15
C SER A 558 -25.27 8.20 10.91
N VAL A 559 -26.36 8.96 11.01
CA VAL A 559 -26.89 9.79 9.91
C VAL A 559 -27.00 11.23 10.35
N LYS A 560 -26.50 12.13 9.51
CA LYS A 560 -26.68 13.58 9.64
C LYS A 560 -26.93 14.21 8.28
N ASP A 561 -27.95 15.04 8.15
CA ASP A 561 -28.32 15.77 6.93
C ASP A 561 -28.44 14.84 5.68
N GLY A 562 -29.03 13.64 5.89
CA GLY A 562 -29.21 12.64 4.84
C GLY A 562 -27.93 11.94 4.38
N ARG A 563 -26.83 12.12 5.08
CA ARG A 563 -25.54 11.44 4.82
C ARG A 563 -25.18 10.49 5.96
N ILE A 564 -24.60 9.37 5.60
CA ILE A 564 -23.97 8.47 6.57
C ILE A 564 -22.70 9.15 7.06
N MET A 565 -22.48 9.14 8.37
CA MET A 565 -21.34 9.81 9.01
C MET A 565 -20.68 8.87 10.01
N LEU A 566 -19.35 8.89 10.03
CA LEU A 566 -18.50 8.25 11.04
C LEU A 566 -18.04 9.27 12.10
N PRO A 567 -17.64 8.82 13.31
CA PRO A 567 -17.24 9.72 14.40
C PRO A 567 -16.09 10.66 14.05
N ASP A 568 -15.17 10.20 13.21
CA ASP A 568 -13.96 10.93 12.81
C ASP A 568 -14.21 11.93 11.67
N GLY A 569 -15.46 12.08 11.23
CA GLY A 569 -15.88 13.07 10.25
C GLY A 569 -16.04 12.57 8.82
N MET A 570 -15.67 11.32 8.53
CA MET A 570 -15.93 10.71 7.21
C MET A 570 -17.42 10.65 6.93
N THR A 571 -17.84 10.93 5.67
CA THR A 571 -19.24 10.93 5.27
C THR A 571 -19.46 10.31 3.91
N TYR A 572 -20.56 9.56 3.76
CA TYR A 572 -20.96 8.92 2.51
C TYR A 572 -22.42 9.28 2.17
N ARG A 573 -22.75 9.32 0.87
CA ARG A 573 -24.12 9.56 0.38
C ARG A 573 -24.93 8.27 0.31
N ILE A 574 -24.24 7.15 0.06
CA ILE A 574 -24.86 5.86 -0.24
C ILE A 574 -24.07 4.76 0.48
N LEU A 575 -24.80 3.81 1.05
CA LEU A 575 -24.26 2.50 1.45
C LEU A 575 -24.75 1.45 0.47
N VAL A 576 -23.81 0.68 -0.11
CA VAL A 576 -24.11 -0.40 -1.06
C VAL A 576 -23.92 -1.75 -0.37
N LEU A 577 -24.93 -2.59 -0.43
CA LEU A 577 -24.88 -3.96 0.07
C LEU A 577 -24.27 -4.90 -0.98
N PRO A 578 -23.63 -6.00 -0.58
CA PRO A 578 -23.17 -7.02 -1.50
C PRO A 578 -24.36 -7.71 -2.20
N ASP A 579 -24.14 -8.21 -3.42
CA ASP A 579 -25.19 -8.92 -4.18
C ASP A 579 -25.35 -10.37 -3.64
N ARG A 580 -25.83 -10.45 -2.41
CA ARG A 580 -26.15 -11.70 -1.72
C ARG A 580 -27.35 -11.51 -0.80
N GLN A 581 -28.04 -12.60 -0.50
CA GLN A 581 -29.30 -12.55 0.27
C GLN A 581 -29.12 -12.76 1.77
N ASN A 582 -27.94 -13.19 2.21
CA ASN A 582 -27.66 -13.39 3.63
C ASN A 582 -27.00 -12.17 4.25
N ILE A 583 -27.50 -11.75 5.40
CA ILE A 583 -26.95 -10.66 6.21
C ILE A 583 -27.25 -10.94 7.70
N PRO A 584 -26.37 -10.57 8.64
CA PRO A 584 -26.70 -10.64 10.06
C PRO A 584 -27.95 -9.81 10.40
N LEU A 585 -28.82 -10.35 11.25
CA LEU A 585 -30.04 -9.65 11.66
C LEU A 585 -29.74 -8.29 12.30
N GLU A 586 -28.71 -8.19 13.08
CA GLU A 586 -28.26 -6.96 13.76
C GLU A 586 -27.84 -5.89 12.74
N VAL A 587 -27.18 -6.30 11.65
CA VAL A 587 -26.83 -5.39 10.55
C VAL A 587 -28.11 -4.86 9.91
N LEU A 588 -29.09 -5.72 9.59
CA LEU A 588 -30.35 -5.27 9.01
C LEU A 588 -31.13 -4.33 9.95
N GLN A 589 -31.16 -4.60 11.25
CA GLN A 589 -31.77 -3.71 12.25
C GLN A 589 -31.04 -2.35 12.31
N LYS A 590 -29.72 -2.33 12.21
CA LYS A 590 -28.96 -1.09 12.14
C LYS A 590 -29.23 -0.33 10.85
N LEU A 591 -29.31 -1.03 9.71
CA LEU A 591 -29.67 -0.44 8.43
C LEU A 591 -31.07 0.18 8.45
N GLU A 592 -32.03 -0.50 9.08
CA GLU A 592 -33.38 0.04 9.26
C GLU A 592 -33.36 1.39 9.98
N LYS A 593 -32.59 1.47 11.08
CA LYS A 593 -32.41 2.72 11.81
C LYS A 593 -31.74 3.79 10.95
N LEU A 594 -30.65 3.47 10.27
CA LEU A 594 -29.92 4.43 9.43
C LEU A 594 -30.81 4.96 8.29
N VAL A 595 -31.58 4.11 7.65
CA VAL A 595 -32.51 4.52 6.57
C VAL A 595 -33.65 5.34 7.15
N SER A 596 -34.22 4.95 8.28
CA SER A 596 -35.25 5.72 8.95
C SER A 596 -34.80 7.15 9.31
N ASP A 597 -33.52 7.30 9.68
CA ASP A 597 -32.89 8.58 9.99
C ASP A 597 -32.49 9.41 8.74
N GLY A 598 -32.49 8.80 7.54
CA GLY A 598 -32.27 9.52 6.28
C GLY A 598 -31.22 8.95 5.33
N ALA A 599 -30.59 7.82 5.66
CA ALA A 599 -29.59 7.19 4.77
C ALA A 599 -30.23 6.64 3.49
N THR A 600 -29.42 6.54 2.43
CA THR A 600 -29.74 5.77 1.24
C THR A 600 -28.94 4.46 1.25
N VAL A 601 -29.63 3.33 1.11
CA VAL A 601 -29.05 2.00 0.99
C VAL A 601 -29.42 1.41 -0.37
N ILE A 602 -28.41 0.93 -1.10
CA ILE A 602 -28.58 0.24 -2.39
C ILE A 602 -28.23 -1.24 -2.21
N GLY A 603 -29.14 -2.13 -2.60
CA GLY A 603 -28.86 -3.57 -2.59
C GLY A 603 -30.08 -4.45 -2.59
N PRO A 604 -29.86 -5.78 -2.69
CA PRO A 604 -30.93 -6.77 -2.74
C PRO A 604 -31.66 -6.85 -1.40
N LYS A 605 -32.91 -7.34 -1.46
CA LYS A 605 -33.71 -7.67 -0.29
C LYS A 605 -33.14 -8.91 0.39
N PRO A 606 -32.68 -8.82 1.65
CA PRO A 606 -32.17 -9.98 2.37
C PRO A 606 -33.27 -11.00 2.67
N SER A 607 -32.90 -12.29 2.70
CA SER A 607 -33.86 -13.38 2.93
C SER A 607 -33.47 -14.32 4.06
N GLU A 608 -32.22 -14.33 4.52
CA GLU A 608 -31.78 -15.22 5.58
C GLU A 608 -30.58 -14.66 6.37
N VAL A 609 -30.41 -15.16 7.59
CA VAL A 609 -29.21 -14.90 8.38
C VAL A 609 -28.12 -15.93 8.06
N PRO A 610 -26.81 -15.57 8.14
CA PRO A 610 -25.74 -16.56 8.18
C PRO A 610 -25.68 -17.23 9.56
N GLY A 611 -24.97 -18.37 9.66
CA GLY A 611 -24.72 -19.07 10.92
C GLY A 611 -25.90 -19.87 11.47
N MET A 612 -25.61 -20.61 12.55
CA MET A 612 -26.54 -21.59 13.14
C MET A 612 -27.40 -21.02 14.26
N GLN A 613 -26.93 -19.97 14.92
CA GLN A 613 -27.57 -19.47 16.14
C GLN A 613 -29.03 -19.05 15.88
N GLU A 614 -29.97 -19.75 16.52
CA GLU A 614 -31.41 -19.50 16.39
C GLU A 614 -31.89 -19.26 14.93
N TYR A 615 -31.27 -19.96 13.99
CA TYR A 615 -31.38 -19.70 12.55
C TYR A 615 -32.81 -19.44 12.09
N LYS A 616 -33.78 -20.35 12.48
CA LYS A 616 -35.16 -20.27 12.01
C LYS A 616 -35.85 -18.99 12.53
N SER A 617 -35.75 -18.70 13.83
CA SER A 617 -36.38 -17.54 14.44
C SER A 617 -35.78 -16.22 13.97
N ARG A 618 -34.44 -16.16 13.86
CA ARG A 618 -33.71 -14.99 13.38
C ARG A 618 -33.99 -14.71 11.89
N THR A 619 -34.05 -15.77 11.05
CA THR A 619 -34.44 -15.63 9.65
C THR A 619 -35.89 -15.14 9.49
N ALA A 620 -36.81 -15.65 10.27
CA ALA A 620 -38.20 -15.14 10.24
C ALA A 620 -38.27 -13.66 10.60
N ARG A 621 -37.57 -13.22 11.64
CA ARG A 621 -37.49 -11.80 12.03
C ARG A 621 -36.82 -10.95 10.95
N LEU A 622 -35.74 -11.46 10.35
CA LEU A 622 -35.04 -10.78 9.25
C LEU A 622 -35.97 -10.58 8.06
N ARG A 623 -36.68 -11.63 7.62
CA ARG A 623 -37.66 -11.55 6.50
C ARG A 623 -38.75 -10.54 6.75
N ALA A 624 -39.31 -10.54 7.95
CA ALA A 624 -40.36 -9.57 8.33
C ALA A 624 -39.83 -8.12 8.26
N LEU A 625 -38.60 -7.88 8.72
CA LEU A 625 -37.98 -6.57 8.65
C LEU A 625 -37.62 -6.17 7.21
N ALA A 626 -37.07 -7.11 6.44
CA ALA A 626 -36.73 -6.88 5.04
C ALA A 626 -37.99 -6.57 4.21
N GLU A 627 -39.10 -7.26 4.48
CA GLU A 627 -40.40 -6.97 3.85
C GLU A 627 -40.87 -5.55 4.17
N LYS A 628 -40.80 -5.16 5.44
CA LYS A 628 -41.12 -3.80 5.87
C LYS A 628 -40.31 -2.74 5.14
N MET A 629 -38.98 -2.97 4.95
CA MET A 629 -38.05 -2.01 4.37
C MET A 629 -38.12 -1.98 2.85
N TRP A 630 -38.04 -3.11 2.16
CA TRP A 630 -38.07 -3.21 0.69
C TRP A 630 -39.49 -3.21 0.13
N GLY A 631 -40.45 -3.81 0.82
CA GLY A 631 -41.84 -3.99 0.35
C GLY A 631 -41.87 -4.67 -1.02
N ASP A 632 -42.62 -4.09 -1.95
CA ASP A 632 -42.80 -4.56 -3.32
C ASP A 632 -41.65 -4.20 -4.29
N SER A 633 -40.54 -3.72 -3.79
CA SER A 633 -39.38 -3.44 -4.65
C SER A 633 -38.90 -4.73 -5.30
N ASP A 634 -38.84 -4.74 -6.64
CA ASP A 634 -38.62 -5.93 -7.46
C ASP A 634 -37.41 -5.81 -8.40
N ARG A 635 -36.61 -4.75 -8.26
CA ARG A 635 -35.44 -4.46 -9.07
C ARG A 635 -35.74 -4.00 -10.51
N THR A 636 -36.94 -4.22 -11.02
CA THR A 636 -37.32 -3.94 -12.40
C THR A 636 -38.39 -2.85 -12.52
N THR A 637 -39.54 -3.05 -11.94
CA THR A 637 -40.67 -2.15 -11.99
C THR A 637 -40.60 -1.12 -10.86
N ILE A 638 -40.42 -1.59 -9.61
CA ILE A 638 -40.29 -0.73 -8.42
C ILE A 638 -38.85 -0.78 -7.95
N LYS A 639 -38.03 0.20 -8.41
CA LYS A 639 -36.60 0.22 -8.21
C LYS A 639 -36.17 0.89 -6.91
N TYR A 640 -37.04 1.55 -6.19
CA TYR A 640 -36.74 2.14 -4.88
C TYR A 640 -38.03 2.39 -4.07
N LYS A 641 -37.82 2.46 -2.75
CA LYS A 641 -38.87 2.76 -1.78
C LYS A 641 -38.38 3.81 -0.80
N ASN A 642 -39.22 4.79 -0.47
CA ASN A 642 -38.97 5.68 0.67
C ASN A 642 -39.27 4.95 1.97
N TYR A 643 -38.36 5.07 2.96
CA TYR A 643 -38.53 4.46 4.26
C TYR A 643 -38.03 5.43 5.35
N GLY A 644 -38.92 5.86 6.24
CA GLY A 644 -38.60 6.96 7.14
C GLY A 644 -38.19 8.22 6.37
N LYS A 645 -37.03 8.80 6.71
CA LYS A 645 -36.46 9.96 6.00
C LYS A 645 -35.55 9.55 4.85
N GLY A 646 -35.17 8.27 4.73
CA GLY A 646 -34.24 7.75 3.76
C GLY A 646 -34.86 6.93 2.65
N LYS A 647 -34.01 6.13 2.00
CA LYS A 647 -34.43 5.35 0.82
C LYS A 647 -33.74 3.98 0.79
N ILE A 648 -34.50 2.98 0.41
CA ILE A 648 -34.02 1.67 -0.02
C ILE A 648 -34.08 1.65 -1.55
N VAL A 649 -32.98 1.29 -2.19
CA VAL A 649 -32.85 1.31 -3.65
C VAL A 649 -32.43 -0.08 -4.12
N TRP A 650 -33.18 -0.62 -5.09
CA TRP A 650 -32.87 -1.91 -5.72
C TRP A 650 -33.22 -1.87 -7.20
N GLY A 651 -32.21 -1.84 -8.06
CA GLY A 651 -32.39 -1.73 -9.52
C GLY A 651 -31.78 -0.49 -10.16
N TYR A 652 -31.05 0.30 -9.37
CA TYR A 652 -30.15 1.35 -9.86
C TYR A 652 -28.74 1.02 -9.40
N THR A 653 -27.76 1.29 -10.27
CA THR A 653 -26.36 1.33 -9.85
C THR A 653 -26.09 2.58 -9.02
N PRO A 654 -25.02 2.63 -8.23
CA PRO A 654 -24.60 3.86 -7.52
C PRO A 654 -24.51 5.07 -8.43
N GLU A 655 -23.88 4.96 -9.62
CA GLU A 655 -23.80 6.04 -10.61
C GLU A 655 -25.17 6.54 -11.06
N GLN A 656 -26.05 5.61 -11.45
CA GLN A 656 -27.41 5.94 -11.88
C GLN A 656 -28.20 6.65 -10.78
N TRP A 657 -28.01 6.20 -9.53
CA TRP A 657 -28.67 6.81 -8.39
C TRP A 657 -28.13 8.19 -8.08
N LEU A 658 -26.81 8.38 -8.07
CA LEU A 658 -26.16 9.67 -7.89
C LEU A 658 -26.60 10.66 -8.97
N ALA A 659 -26.63 10.24 -10.23
CA ALA A 659 -27.12 11.05 -11.34
C ALA A 659 -28.60 11.45 -11.15
N LYS A 660 -29.46 10.51 -10.72
CA LYS A 660 -30.88 10.78 -10.40
C LYS A 660 -31.04 11.80 -9.27
N GLN A 661 -30.09 11.87 -8.34
CA GLN A 661 -30.03 12.85 -7.27
C GLN A 661 -29.29 14.15 -7.68
N SER A 662 -28.94 14.33 -8.95
CA SER A 662 -28.18 15.47 -9.49
C SER A 662 -26.82 15.66 -8.79
N VAL A 663 -26.21 14.60 -8.30
CA VAL A 663 -24.86 14.60 -7.77
C VAL A 663 -23.90 14.34 -8.93
N LEU A 664 -23.12 15.35 -9.28
CA LEU A 664 -22.10 15.24 -10.32
C LEU A 664 -20.89 14.44 -9.80
N PRO A 665 -20.09 13.84 -10.71
CA PRO A 665 -18.78 13.31 -10.36
C PRO A 665 -17.93 14.33 -9.58
N ASP A 666 -17.12 13.85 -8.66
CA ASP A 666 -16.23 14.69 -7.87
C ASP A 666 -15.11 15.29 -8.73
N PHE A 667 -14.69 14.53 -9.74
CA PHE A 667 -13.74 14.93 -10.77
C PHE A 667 -14.17 14.42 -12.14
N SER A 668 -14.05 15.22 -13.19
CA SER A 668 -14.31 14.77 -14.57
C SER A 668 -13.51 15.60 -15.58
N CYS A 669 -13.27 15.02 -16.76
CA CYS A 669 -12.54 15.64 -17.85
C CYS A 669 -13.42 15.77 -19.10
N GLN A 670 -13.17 16.80 -19.92
CA GLN A 670 -13.81 17.01 -21.21
C GLN A 670 -12.75 16.90 -22.31
N PRO A 671 -13.08 16.37 -23.52
CA PRO A 671 -14.44 16.16 -24.03
C PRO A 671 -15.09 14.82 -23.67
N TYR A 672 -14.45 13.94 -22.94
CA TYR A 672 -14.89 12.53 -22.82
C TYR A 672 -15.47 12.20 -21.45
N LYS A 673 -16.71 11.73 -21.43
CA LYS A 673 -17.38 11.22 -20.24
C LYS A 673 -16.68 9.98 -19.62
N ASN A 674 -15.90 9.25 -20.41
CA ASN A 674 -15.24 7.99 -20.01
C ASN A 674 -13.72 8.04 -20.23
N ASP A 675 -13.12 9.24 -20.27
CA ASP A 675 -11.65 9.34 -20.34
C ASP A 675 -11.03 8.88 -19.04
N THR A 676 -10.23 7.82 -19.12
CA THR A 676 -9.51 7.22 -18.00
C THR A 676 -8.01 7.56 -18.03
N SER A 677 -7.58 8.58 -18.77
CA SER A 677 -6.16 8.98 -18.86
C SER A 677 -5.61 9.54 -17.55
N LEU A 678 -6.48 10.07 -16.70
CA LEU A 678 -6.14 10.62 -15.39
C LEU A 678 -6.74 9.77 -14.29
N ASP A 679 -5.96 9.57 -13.22
CA ASP A 679 -6.46 9.16 -11.93
C ASP A 679 -6.37 10.32 -10.95
N TYR A 680 -7.17 10.28 -9.88
CA TYR A 680 -7.20 11.32 -8.87
C TYR A 680 -7.49 10.77 -7.48
N ILE A 681 -7.19 11.57 -6.46
CA ILE A 681 -7.72 11.45 -5.11
C ILE A 681 -8.06 12.84 -4.55
N HIS A 682 -9.12 12.95 -3.75
CA HIS A 682 -9.57 14.20 -3.14
C HIS A 682 -9.49 14.13 -1.62
N ARG A 683 -8.83 15.11 -1.02
CA ARG A 683 -8.78 15.33 0.44
C ARG A 683 -9.43 16.68 0.76
N ARG A 684 -10.22 16.73 1.83
CA ARG A 684 -10.93 17.95 2.25
C ARG A 684 -10.53 18.37 3.64
N LEU A 685 -10.09 19.63 3.75
CA LEU A 685 -9.93 20.35 5.00
C LEU A 685 -11.13 21.28 5.21
N LYS A 686 -11.21 21.92 6.37
CA LYS A 686 -12.26 22.90 6.67
C LYS A 686 -12.27 24.07 5.67
N ASN A 687 -11.10 24.53 5.27
CA ASN A 687 -10.88 25.73 4.43
C ASN A 687 -10.19 25.48 3.10
N ALA A 688 -9.94 24.22 2.74
CA ALA A 688 -9.31 23.85 1.48
C ALA A 688 -9.82 22.50 0.96
N ASP A 689 -9.78 22.32 -0.36
CA ASP A 689 -9.89 21.03 -1.02
C ASP A 689 -8.58 20.75 -1.75
N ILE A 690 -8.07 19.53 -1.64
CA ILE A 690 -6.79 19.08 -2.21
C ILE A 690 -7.06 17.93 -3.16
N TYR A 691 -6.76 18.09 -4.43
CA TYR A 691 -6.79 17.05 -5.43
C TYR A 691 -5.38 16.70 -5.86
N PHE A 692 -5.00 15.43 -5.77
CA PHE A 692 -3.84 14.89 -6.45
C PHE A 692 -4.30 14.28 -7.76
N LEU A 693 -3.62 14.63 -8.85
CA LEU A 693 -3.89 14.13 -10.19
C LEU A 693 -2.64 13.49 -10.77
N ARG A 694 -2.79 12.40 -11.50
CA ARG A 694 -1.71 11.80 -12.26
C ARG A 694 -2.13 11.46 -13.69
N ASN A 695 -1.22 11.65 -14.63
CA ASN A 695 -1.30 11.11 -15.98
C ASN A 695 -0.76 9.66 -16.00
N LYS A 696 -1.60 8.69 -16.28
CA LYS A 696 -1.20 7.27 -16.34
C LYS A 696 -0.74 6.82 -17.72
N THR A 697 -0.80 7.70 -18.72
CA THR A 697 -0.43 7.40 -20.10
C THR A 697 1.05 7.69 -20.38
N GLN A 698 1.52 7.21 -21.52
CA GLN A 698 2.86 7.50 -22.04
C GLN A 698 2.88 8.76 -22.92
N ASN A 699 1.78 9.50 -23.00
CA ASN A 699 1.62 10.68 -23.82
C ASN A 699 1.26 11.92 -22.98
N TRP A 700 1.46 13.10 -23.53
CA TRP A 700 0.91 14.33 -22.96
C TRP A 700 -0.60 14.25 -22.91
N VAL A 701 -1.18 14.56 -21.77
CA VAL A 701 -2.63 14.73 -21.58
C VAL A 701 -2.91 16.22 -21.49
N LYS A 702 -3.79 16.72 -22.39
CA LYS A 702 -4.24 18.13 -22.43
C LYS A 702 -5.76 18.14 -22.49
N MET A 703 -6.42 18.57 -21.42
CA MET A 703 -7.88 18.54 -21.32
C MET A 703 -8.45 19.60 -20.38
N GLU A 704 -9.73 19.87 -20.50
CA GLU A 704 -10.49 20.69 -19.56
C GLU A 704 -11.00 19.79 -18.44
N CYS A 705 -10.66 20.10 -17.20
CA CYS A 705 -11.03 19.34 -16.02
C CYS A 705 -12.08 20.08 -15.19
N LEU A 706 -13.08 19.37 -14.67
CA LEU A 706 -14.11 19.89 -13.77
C LEU A 706 -13.95 19.24 -12.39
N PHE A 707 -13.78 20.08 -11.38
CA PHE A 707 -13.69 19.73 -9.96
C PHE A 707 -14.98 20.14 -9.25
N ARG A 708 -15.56 19.25 -8.45
CA ARG A 708 -16.79 19.51 -7.68
C ARG A 708 -16.52 20.43 -6.46
N VAL A 709 -15.80 21.49 -6.69
CA VAL A 709 -15.47 22.53 -5.71
C VAL A 709 -16.07 23.85 -6.17
N LYS A 710 -16.77 24.54 -5.26
CA LYS A 710 -17.40 25.85 -5.52
C LYS A 710 -16.83 26.92 -4.61
N ASN A 711 -16.79 28.16 -5.12
CA ASN A 711 -16.42 29.35 -4.36
C ASN A 711 -15.01 29.32 -3.74
N ARG A 712 -14.10 28.57 -4.36
CA ARG A 712 -12.69 28.48 -3.98
C ARG A 712 -11.80 28.71 -5.18
N THR A 713 -10.63 29.25 -4.93
CA THR A 713 -9.62 29.56 -5.95
C THR A 713 -8.62 28.43 -6.10
N PRO A 714 -8.34 27.97 -7.32
CA PRO A 714 -7.37 26.90 -7.56
C PRO A 714 -5.92 27.41 -7.55
N HIS A 715 -5.04 26.62 -6.96
CA HIS A 715 -3.58 26.76 -6.99
C HIS A 715 -2.95 25.45 -7.42
N LEU A 716 -1.93 25.48 -8.27
CA LEU A 716 -1.19 24.31 -8.72
C LEU A 716 0.09 24.17 -7.88
N TRP A 717 0.25 23.03 -7.22
CA TRP A 717 1.43 22.70 -6.42
C TRP A 717 2.12 21.48 -7.02
N ASP A 718 3.37 21.66 -7.47
CA ASP A 718 4.16 20.56 -8.06
C ASP A 718 5.01 19.89 -6.98
N PRO A 719 4.75 18.61 -6.64
CA PRO A 719 5.53 17.91 -5.62
C PRO A 719 6.96 17.58 -6.08
N ALA A 720 7.26 17.61 -7.37
CA ALA A 720 8.58 17.24 -7.88
C ALA A 720 9.66 18.27 -7.51
N ASP A 721 9.34 19.55 -7.56
CA ASP A 721 10.25 20.65 -7.24
C ASP A 721 9.79 21.51 -6.04
N GLY A 722 8.56 21.25 -5.53
CA GLY A 722 7.96 22.03 -4.46
C GLY A 722 7.42 23.40 -4.90
N ALA A 723 7.30 23.64 -6.22
CA ALA A 723 6.75 24.88 -6.76
C ALA A 723 5.26 25.01 -6.45
N MET A 724 4.84 26.21 -6.09
CA MET A 724 3.44 26.57 -5.84
C MET A 724 3.08 27.75 -6.72
N LYS A 725 2.12 27.56 -7.61
CA LYS A 725 1.72 28.56 -8.61
C LYS A 725 0.23 28.84 -8.50
N ASP A 726 -0.15 30.10 -8.67
CA ASP A 726 -1.55 30.49 -8.81
C ASP A 726 -2.11 30.00 -10.15
N GLN A 727 -3.27 29.35 -10.13
CA GLN A 727 -3.96 28.93 -11.35
C GLN A 727 -4.90 30.03 -11.81
N PHE A 728 -4.42 30.88 -12.69
CA PHE A 728 -5.18 32.05 -13.16
C PHE A 728 -6.24 31.72 -14.22
N VAL A 729 -6.12 30.56 -14.89
CA VAL A 729 -7.06 30.14 -15.94
C VAL A 729 -8.07 29.17 -15.36
N TYR A 730 -9.28 29.65 -15.06
CA TYR A 730 -10.37 28.79 -14.57
C TYR A 730 -11.74 29.44 -14.77
N LYS A 731 -12.80 28.65 -14.68
CA LYS A 731 -14.21 29.08 -14.75
C LYS A 731 -14.98 28.49 -13.56
N THR A 732 -15.78 29.30 -12.92
CA THR A 732 -16.78 28.82 -11.96
C THR A 732 -18.06 28.47 -12.70
N LEU A 733 -18.48 27.20 -12.57
CA LEU A 733 -19.69 26.67 -13.19
C LEU A 733 -20.67 26.23 -12.10
N ALA A 734 -21.94 26.00 -12.48
CA ALA A 734 -22.96 25.50 -11.54
C ALA A 734 -22.54 24.18 -10.88
N GLY A 735 -21.76 23.33 -11.59
CA GLY A 735 -21.26 22.04 -11.13
C GLY A 735 -19.97 22.08 -10.31
N GLY A 736 -19.22 23.19 -10.35
CA GLY A 736 -17.90 23.28 -9.71
C GLY A 736 -16.96 24.24 -10.41
N THR A 737 -15.66 24.01 -10.30
CA THR A 737 -14.61 24.82 -10.95
C THR A 737 -14.00 24.04 -12.11
N SER A 738 -14.01 24.65 -13.31
CA SER A 738 -13.38 24.09 -14.51
C SER A 738 -12.09 24.81 -14.81
N LEU A 739 -11.05 24.06 -15.17
CA LEU A 739 -9.73 24.59 -15.55
C LEU A 739 -9.02 23.68 -16.56
N PRO A 740 -8.17 24.27 -17.44
CA PRO A 740 -7.34 23.48 -18.33
C PRO A 740 -6.18 22.81 -17.58
N LEU A 741 -5.91 21.57 -17.93
CA LEU A 741 -4.79 20.77 -17.41
C LEU A 741 -3.92 20.27 -18.56
N ALA A 742 -2.59 20.37 -18.38
CA ALA A 742 -1.60 19.73 -19.24
C ALA A 742 -0.61 18.99 -18.36
N LEU A 743 -0.51 17.66 -18.52
CA LEU A 743 0.43 16.82 -17.79
C LEU A 743 1.28 15.99 -18.76
N PRO A 744 2.62 15.96 -18.55
CA PRO A 744 3.51 15.11 -19.34
C PRO A 744 3.26 13.61 -19.04
N PRO A 745 3.89 12.70 -19.79
CA PRO A 745 3.86 11.27 -19.50
C PRO A 745 4.25 10.98 -18.06
N GLY A 746 3.40 10.26 -17.33
CA GLY A 746 3.61 9.95 -15.91
C GLY A 746 3.73 11.18 -14.99
N GLY A 747 3.28 12.37 -15.45
CA GLY A 747 3.25 13.59 -14.66
C GLY A 747 2.16 13.55 -13.59
N SER A 748 2.39 14.26 -12.48
CA SER A 748 1.41 14.40 -11.40
C SER A 748 1.54 15.74 -10.71
N VAL A 749 0.41 16.29 -10.22
CA VAL A 749 0.33 17.58 -9.54
C VAL A 749 -0.75 17.58 -8.47
N PHE A 750 -0.66 18.53 -7.55
CA PHE A 750 -1.76 18.89 -6.67
C PHE A 750 -2.49 20.13 -7.18
N PHE A 751 -3.82 20.11 -7.15
CA PHE A 751 -4.64 21.32 -7.14
C PHE A 751 -5.17 21.53 -5.73
N VAL A 752 -4.83 22.71 -5.18
CA VAL A 752 -5.28 23.16 -3.87
C VAL A 752 -6.29 24.28 -4.08
N PHE A 753 -7.52 24.07 -3.66
CA PHE A 753 -8.61 25.05 -3.76
C PHE A 753 -8.82 25.71 -2.40
N GLU A 754 -8.78 27.05 -2.36
CA GLU A 754 -8.79 27.81 -1.12
C GLU A 754 -9.77 28.99 -1.16
N ASP A 755 -10.13 29.48 0.00
CA ASP A 755 -11.03 30.64 0.14
C ASP A 755 -10.34 31.98 -0.20
N LYS A 756 -9.06 31.96 -0.59
CA LYS A 756 -8.27 33.15 -0.95
C LYS A 756 -8.57 33.60 -2.39
N SER A 757 -8.90 34.86 -2.58
CA SER A 757 -9.10 35.45 -3.91
C SER A 757 -7.78 35.79 -4.58
N LEU A 758 -7.65 35.50 -5.88
CA LEU A 758 -6.57 36.01 -6.74
C LEU A 758 -6.78 37.47 -7.11
N SER A 759 -5.71 38.16 -7.47
CA SER A 759 -5.75 39.54 -7.98
C SER A 759 -6.50 39.69 -9.31
N GLY A 760 -6.72 38.60 -10.00
CA GLY A 760 -7.48 38.48 -11.24
C GLY A 760 -7.48 37.07 -11.78
N SER A 761 -8.35 36.79 -12.73
CA SER A 761 -8.43 35.51 -13.44
C SER A 761 -8.89 35.69 -14.87
N ILE A 762 -8.68 34.71 -15.70
CA ILE A 762 -9.16 34.61 -17.08
C ILE A 762 -9.88 33.27 -17.28
N SER A 763 -10.83 33.29 -18.22
CA SER A 763 -11.65 32.11 -18.47
C SER A 763 -10.97 31.11 -19.44
N SER A 764 -10.14 31.58 -20.36
CA SER A 764 -9.36 30.70 -21.24
C SER A 764 -8.22 31.44 -21.93
N LEU A 765 -7.17 30.70 -22.26
CA LEU A 765 -6.09 31.06 -23.15
C LEU A 765 -6.07 30.00 -24.26
N ILE A 766 -6.30 30.36 -25.49
CA ILE A 766 -6.48 29.45 -26.63
C ILE A 766 -5.57 29.88 -27.77
N PRO A 767 -4.84 28.95 -28.40
CA PRO A 767 -4.19 29.22 -29.67
C PRO A 767 -5.23 29.58 -30.77
N ASN A 768 -4.95 30.58 -31.58
CA ASN A 768 -5.78 30.96 -32.72
C ASN A 768 -5.09 30.54 -34.03
N GLY A 769 -5.32 29.30 -34.45
CA GLY A 769 -4.71 28.68 -35.62
C GLY A 769 -3.92 27.41 -35.29
N ALA A 770 -3.34 26.80 -36.33
CA ALA A 770 -2.47 25.62 -36.15
C ALA A 770 -1.15 26.07 -35.50
N ILE A 771 -0.85 25.52 -34.33
CA ILE A 771 0.45 25.64 -33.65
C ILE A 771 1.12 24.26 -33.72
N ASN A 772 2.42 24.27 -34.11
CA ASN A 772 3.20 23.02 -34.12
C ASN A 772 3.55 22.64 -32.69
N LYS A 773 2.82 21.64 -32.12
CA LYS A 773 2.66 21.46 -30.68
C LYS A 773 3.35 20.26 -30.07
N GLU A 774 4.02 19.42 -30.85
CA GLU A 774 4.26 18.06 -30.37
C GLU A 774 5.30 17.96 -29.28
N ASP A 775 6.25 18.90 -29.15
CA ASP A 775 7.41 18.75 -28.29
C ASP A 775 7.75 19.94 -27.39
N LEU A 776 6.90 20.95 -27.26
CA LEU A 776 7.17 22.13 -26.46
C LEU A 776 6.20 22.28 -25.29
N PRO A 777 6.60 22.92 -24.18
CA PRO A 777 5.70 23.25 -23.09
C PRO A 777 4.49 24.07 -23.54
N VAL A 778 3.38 23.89 -22.85
CA VAL A 778 2.15 24.68 -23.09
C VAL A 778 2.30 26.07 -22.50
N GLU A 779 1.73 27.10 -23.19
CA GLU A 779 1.68 28.45 -22.70
C GLU A 779 1.09 28.53 -21.29
N GLN A 780 1.72 29.32 -20.43
CA GLN A 780 1.33 29.47 -19.03
C GLN A 780 0.97 30.92 -18.72
N VAL A 781 -0.14 31.15 -18.05
CA VAL A 781 -0.46 32.44 -17.45
C VAL A 781 0.18 32.51 -16.09
N ILE A 782 1.21 33.36 -15.96
CA ILE A 782 2.05 33.43 -14.75
C ILE A 782 1.66 34.55 -13.80
N ASN A 783 0.90 35.52 -14.27
CA ASN A 783 0.35 36.60 -13.43
C ASN A 783 -0.88 37.22 -14.10
N VAL A 784 -1.85 37.60 -13.29
CA VAL A 784 -3.04 38.38 -13.75
C VAL A 784 -3.40 39.43 -12.71
N ASN A 785 -3.54 40.68 -13.19
CA ASN A 785 -4.13 41.74 -12.39
C ASN A 785 -5.33 42.36 -13.15
N ASN A 786 -5.91 43.41 -12.64
CA ASN A 786 -7.13 44.05 -13.25
C ASN A 786 -6.95 44.50 -14.69
N LYS A 787 -5.73 44.77 -15.14
CA LYS A 787 -5.44 45.34 -16.46
C LYS A 787 -4.59 44.48 -17.36
N ILE A 788 -3.73 43.63 -16.78
CA ILE A 788 -2.68 42.94 -17.49
C ILE A 788 -2.70 41.44 -17.13
N ALA A 789 -2.53 40.58 -18.15
CA ALA A 789 -2.19 39.21 -18.00
C ALA A 789 -0.76 38.98 -18.53
N THR A 790 0.13 38.37 -17.71
CA THR A 790 1.48 38.01 -18.13
C THR A 790 1.49 36.55 -18.54
N ILE A 791 1.91 36.30 -19.77
CA ILE A 791 1.90 34.96 -20.38
C ILE A 791 3.33 34.54 -20.70
N GLN A 792 3.74 33.35 -20.33
CA GLN A 792 4.97 32.71 -20.77
C GLN A 792 4.66 31.77 -21.92
N SER A 793 5.44 31.87 -23.01
CA SER A 793 5.31 30.99 -24.16
C SER A 793 6.67 30.53 -24.67
N TRP A 794 6.70 29.33 -25.27
CA TRP A 794 7.89 28.69 -25.88
C TRP A 794 7.79 28.61 -27.41
N GLN A 795 6.75 29.22 -28.01
CA GLN A 795 6.56 29.17 -29.47
C GLN A 795 5.88 30.45 -29.99
N ASN A 796 6.18 30.75 -31.23
CA ASN A 796 5.48 31.82 -31.98
C ASN A 796 4.06 31.39 -32.32
N GLY A 797 3.14 32.34 -32.39
CA GLY A 797 1.76 32.04 -32.75
C GLY A 797 0.80 33.19 -32.49
N GLN A 798 -0.44 32.99 -32.93
CA GLN A 798 -1.55 33.86 -32.57
C GLN A 798 -2.36 33.20 -31.46
N TYR A 799 -2.81 34.01 -30.51
CA TYR A 799 -3.52 33.55 -29.33
C TYR A 799 -4.74 34.43 -29.04
N LEU A 800 -5.69 33.84 -28.35
CA LEU A 800 -6.89 34.49 -27.89
C LEU A 800 -7.02 34.33 -26.37
N LEU A 801 -6.87 35.41 -25.65
CA LEU A 801 -7.21 35.44 -24.22
C LEU A 801 -8.71 35.81 -24.10
N LYS A 802 -9.43 35.13 -23.24
CA LYS A 802 -10.81 35.43 -22.87
C LYS A 802 -10.90 35.72 -21.39
N ASP A 803 -11.35 36.87 -21.00
CA ASP A 803 -11.56 37.23 -19.61
C ASP A 803 -12.82 36.55 -19.01
N ILE A 804 -13.03 36.72 -17.69
CA ILE A 804 -14.19 36.15 -16.99
C ILE A 804 -15.54 36.78 -17.44
N LYS A 805 -15.53 37.98 -18.06
CA LYS A 805 -16.73 38.66 -18.60
C LYS A 805 -17.03 38.20 -20.03
N GLY A 806 -16.14 37.39 -20.62
CA GLY A 806 -16.28 36.91 -21.98
C GLY A 806 -15.64 37.79 -23.05
N GLN A 807 -14.96 38.88 -22.68
CA GLN A 807 -14.23 39.75 -23.61
C GLN A 807 -13.06 38.98 -24.21
N LYS A 808 -12.87 39.09 -25.51
CA LYS A 808 -11.83 38.43 -26.28
C LYS A 808 -10.73 39.42 -26.64
N VAL A 809 -9.50 39.06 -26.25
CA VAL A 809 -8.29 39.88 -26.54
C VAL A 809 -7.34 39.05 -27.39
N PRO A 810 -7.23 39.29 -28.69
CA PRO A 810 -6.26 38.65 -29.55
C PRO A 810 -4.87 39.24 -29.31
N PHE A 811 -3.84 38.39 -29.32
CA PHE A 811 -2.45 38.81 -29.28
C PHE A 811 -1.57 37.90 -30.08
N LYS A 812 -0.33 38.32 -30.37
CA LYS A 812 0.63 37.59 -31.20
C LYS A 812 1.97 37.49 -30.50
N ILE A 813 2.65 36.39 -30.70
CA ILE A 813 4.05 36.15 -30.35
C ILE A 813 4.76 35.84 -31.67
N ASP A 814 5.77 36.59 -32.04
CA ASP A 814 6.42 36.51 -33.36
C ASP A 814 7.94 36.66 -33.33
N ASN A 815 8.55 36.90 -32.19
CA ASN A 815 9.98 37.19 -32.05
C ASN A 815 10.72 36.18 -31.18
N LEU A 816 10.22 34.92 -31.10
CA LEU A 816 10.88 33.88 -30.37
C LEU A 816 11.78 33.06 -31.33
N PRO A 817 13.10 32.94 -31.05
CA PRO A 817 13.99 32.11 -31.88
C PRO A 817 13.56 30.65 -31.90
N ALA A 818 13.95 29.95 -32.98
CA ALA A 818 13.75 28.49 -33.02
C ALA A 818 14.67 27.75 -32.01
N PRO A 819 14.23 26.63 -31.43
CA PRO A 819 15.13 25.81 -30.58
C PRO A 819 16.40 25.38 -31.33
N ILE A 820 17.50 25.28 -30.61
CA ILE A 820 18.79 24.75 -31.12
C ILE A 820 18.93 23.30 -30.68
N VAL A 821 19.14 22.39 -31.62
CA VAL A 821 19.41 20.98 -31.36
C VAL A 821 20.92 20.78 -31.11
N LEU A 822 21.25 19.97 -30.08
CA LEU A 822 22.60 19.73 -29.60
C LEU A 822 22.95 18.22 -29.61
N ASP A 823 22.53 17.46 -30.62
CA ASP A 823 22.64 15.98 -30.60
C ASP A 823 23.97 15.42 -31.10
N ASP A 824 24.87 16.25 -31.62
CA ASP A 824 26.13 15.86 -32.24
C ASP A 824 27.36 16.14 -31.37
N ASP A 825 28.49 15.50 -31.63
CA ASP A 825 29.85 15.76 -31.11
C ASP A 825 29.91 15.94 -29.58
N TRP A 826 29.41 14.98 -28.85
CA TRP A 826 29.59 14.91 -27.42
C TRP A 826 30.85 14.16 -27.01
N THR A 827 31.57 14.69 -26.04
CA THR A 827 32.62 13.97 -25.31
C THR A 827 32.01 13.35 -24.08
N VAL A 828 32.23 12.03 -23.86
CA VAL A 828 31.69 11.32 -22.70
C VAL A 828 32.81 10.70 -21.90
N ASN A 829 32.88 11.02 -20.62
CA ASN A 829 33.84 10.47 -19.68
C ASN A 829 33.20 9.44 -18.78
N PHE A 830 33.89 8.30 -18.57
CA PHE A 830 33.47 7.22 -17.70
C PHE A 830 34.51 6.90 -16.62
N ASP A 831 34.09 6.25 -15.55
CA ASP A 831 35.01 5.64 -14.59
C ASP A 831 35.55 4.31 -15.17
N PRO A 832 36.86 4.21 -15.44
CA PRO A 832 37.46 3.02 -16.05
C PRO A 832 37.41 1.78 -15.14
N ASN A 833 37.20 1.96 -13.83
CA ASN A 833 37.07 0.84 -12.90
C ASN A 833 35.85 -0.05 -13.20
N TRP A 834 34.91 0.43 -14.00
CA TRP A 834 33.74 -0.34 -14.46
C TRP A 834 33.87 -0.86 -15.90
N GLY A 835 35.09 -0.85 -16.45
CA GLY A 835 35.42 -1.50 -17.72
C GLY A 835 35.26 -0.65 -18.96
N ALA A 836 34.73 0.56 -18.89
CA ALA A 836 34.67 1.48 -20.03
C ALA A 836 35.99 2.26 -20.20
N PRO A 837 36.32 2.74 -21.43
CA PRO A 837 37.38 3.71 -21.63
C PRO A 837 37.11 5.00 -20.83
N THR A 838 38.19 5.67 -20.38
CA THR A 838 38.04 6.94 -19.63
C THR A 838 37.28 8.00 -20.42
N GLU A 839 37.50 8.05 -21.74
CA GLU A 839 36.84 9.02 -22.63
C GLU A 839 36.48 8.37 -23.96
N ILE A 840 35.29 8.72 -24.48
CA ILE A 840 34.87 8.43 -25.84
C ILE A 840 34.28 9.70 -26.49
N LYS A 841 34.21 9.71 -27.80
CA LYS A 841 33.47 10.70 -28.56
C LYS A 841 32.25 10.08 -29.20
N LEU A 842 31.12 10.72 -29.02
CA LEU A 842 29.88 10.32 -29.64
C LEU A 842 29.51 11.35 -30.73
N PRO A 843 29.69 11.00 -32.00
CA PRO A 843 29.26 11.86 -33.12
C PRO A 843 27.76 12.12 -33.13
N LYS A 844 26.98 11.18 -32.51
CA LYS A 844 25.55 11.27 -32.31
C LYS A 844 25.18 10.58 -31.00
N LEU A 845 24.17 11.12 -30.33
CA LEU A 845 23.64 10.48 -29.14
C LEU A 845 23.00 9.13 -29.46
N ILE A 846 23.43 8.10 -28.74
CA ILE A 846 22.94 6.72 -28.81
C ILE A 846 22.89 6.14 -27.40
N SER A 847 22.15 5.07 -27.22
CA SER A 847 22.26 4.30 -25.95
C SER A 847 23.66 3.71 -25.81
N TRP A 848 24.22 3.73 -24.59
CA TRP A 848 25.50 3.05 -24.31
C TRP A 848 25.45 1.57 -24.70
N THR A 849 24.28 0.94 -24.59
CA THR A 849 24.09 -0.47 -24.93
C THR A 849 24.18 -0.77 -26.43
N GLU A 850 24.13 0.26 -27.28
CA GLU A 850 24.31 0.18 -28.75
C GLU A 850 25.75 0.44 -29.19
N HIS A 851 26.63 0.86 -28.26
CA HIS A 851 28.04 1.17 -28.58
C HIS A 851 28.82 -0.08 -28.92
N GLY A 852 29.78 0.02 -29.85
CA GLY A 852 30.61 -1.10 -30.30
C GLY A 852 31.63 -1.60 -29.28
N ASP A 853 32.09 -0.75 -28.36
CA ASP A 853 32.97 -1.13 -27.28
C ASP A 853 32.20 -1.85 -26.17
N ALA A 854 32.64 -3.05 -25.78
CA ALA A 854 31.99 -3.88 -24.77
C ALA A 854 32.01 -3.24 -23.37
N GLY A 855 33.04 -2.47 -23.05
CA GLY A 855 33.13 -1.75 -21.78
C GLY A 855 32.05 -0.68 -21.66
N VAL A 856 31.76 0.05 -22.74
CA VAL A 856 30.66 1.03 -22.81
C VAL A 856 29.29 0.35 -22.86
N LYS A 857 29.17 -0.69 -23.69
CA LYS A 857 27.90 -1.45 -23.82
C LYS A 857 27.36 -1.97 -22.49
N TYR A 858 28.24 -2.46 -21.65
CA TYR A 858 27.90 -3.04 -20.34
C TYR A 858 28.19 -2.10 -19.16
N TYR A 859 28.43 -0.83 -19.42
CA TYR A 859 28.74 0.13 -18.35
C TYR A 859 27.58 0.33 -17.40
N SER A 860 27.91 0.35 -16.12
CA SER A 860 27.04 0.84 -15.05
C SER A 860 27.81 1.82 -14.19
N GLY A 861 27.24 3.01 -14.00
CA GLY A 861 27.92 4.08 -13.29
C GLY A 861 27.49 5.46 -13.81
N LEU A 862 28.31 6.45 -13.51
CA LEU A 862 28.15 7.83 -13.96
C LEU A 862 28.89 8.04 -15.29
N GLY A 863 28.18 8.54 -16.31
CA GLY A 863 28.74 9.02 -17.57
C GLY A 863 28.59 10.54 -17.69
N SER A 864 29.70 11.27 -17.84
CA SER A 864 29.72 12.74 -17.95
C SER A 864 29.80 13.16 -19.41
N TYR A 865 28.71 13.69 -19.95
CA TYR A 865 28.62 14.28 -21.28
C TYR A 865 29.07 15.74 -21.23
N ILE A 866 30.02 16.14 -22.06
CA ILE A 866 30.57 17.49 -22.12
C ILE A 866 30.47 18.05 -23.53
N LYS A 867 29.95 19.27 -23.65
CA LYS A 867 29.84 20.00 -24.92
C LYS A 867 30.00 21.49 -24.70
N THR A 868 30.73 22.16 -25.56
CA THR A 868 30.75 23.61 -25.66
C THR A 868 29.66 24.06 -26.63
N ILE A 869 28.86 25.01 -26.20
CA ILE A 869 27.74 25.56 -26.97
C ILE A 869 27.90 27.08 -27.12
N ASP A 870 27.44 27.61 -28.22
CA ASP A 870 27.37 29.07 -28.43
C ASP A 870 25.93 29.57 -28.34
N VAL A 871 25.69 30.54 -27.46
CA VAL A 871 24.34 31.07 -27.22
C VAL A 871 24.25 32.50 -27.75
N PRO A 872 23.35 32.74 -28.72
CA PRO A 872 23.20 34.07 -29.35
C PRO A 872 22.83 35.15 -28.34
N LYS A 873 23.43 36.34 -28.51
CA LYS A 873 23.22 37.48 -27.62
C LYS A 873 21.76 37.96 -27.56
N ASP A 874 21.03 37.84 -28.63
CA ASP A 874 19.62 38.22 -28.77
C ASP A 874 18.64 37.27 -28.04
N TRP A 875 19.14 36.14 -27.53
CA TRP A 875 18.36 35.24 -26.68
C TRP A 875 18.22 35.78 -25.24
N PHE A 876 19.02 36.75 -24.86
CA PHE A 876 19.01 37.39 -23.54
C PHE A 876 18.21 38.71 -23.55
N GLY A 877 17.54 38.97 -22.44
CA GLY A 877 16.79 40.23 -22.26
C GLY A 877 15.66 40.09 -21.24
N PRO A 878 15.00 41.21 -20.90
CA PRO A 878 13.88 41.19 -19.98
C PRO A 878 12.76 40.26 -20.45
N GLY A 879 12.31 39.38 -19.55
CA GLY A 879 11.23 38.44 -19.84
C GLY A 879 11.63 37.27 -20.74
N ARG A 880 12.90 37.08 -21.06
CA ARG A 880 13.38 35.94 -21.82
C ARG A 880 14.00 34.89 -20.89
N SER A 881 13.74 33.61 -21.17
CA SER A 881 14.38 32.49 -20.49
C SER A 881 14.83 31.44 -21.49
N ILE A 882 15.86 30.70 -21.15
CA ILE A 882 16.45 29.63 -21.96
C ILE A 882 16.40 28.33 -21.17
N TYR A 883 15.72 27.36 -21.71
CA TYR A 883 15.60 26.02 -21.11
C TYR A 883 16.54 25.05 -21.84
N LEU A 884 17.14 24.14 -21.05
CA LEU A 884 17.82 22.95 -21.57
C LEU A 884 16.87 21.77 -21.41
N ASP A 885 16.47 21.19 -22.52
CA ASP A 885 15.69 19.96 -22.62
C ASP A 885 16.62 18.84 -23.04
N LEU A 886 16.71 17.77 -22.23
CA LEU A 886 17.57 16.62 -22.49
C LEU A 886 16.89 15.53 -23.34
N GLY A 887 15.57 15.71 -23.65
CA GLY A 887 14.80 14.68 -24.30
C GLY A 887 14.67 13.44 -23.44
N GLU A 888 15.19 12.30 -23.89
CA GLU A 888 15.18 11.04 -23.15
C GLU A 888 16.49 10.81 -22.40
N VAL A 889 16.39 10.50 -21.11
CA VAL A 889 17.50 10.15 -20.21
C VAL A 889 17.23 8.83 -19.52
N ARG A 890 18.25 8.01 -19.35
CA ARG A 890 18.22 6.71 -18.65
C ARG A 890 19.32 6.62 -17.61
N GLU A 891 19.04 6.82 -16.27
CA GLU A 891 17.74 6.99 -15.60
C GLU A 891 17.59 8.41 -15.04
N LEU A 892 18.70 9.02 -14.61
CA LEU A 892 18.75 10.29 -13.90
C LEU A 892 19.92 11.14 -14.43
N ALA A 893 19.71 12.46 -14.52
CA ALA A 893 20.77 13.36 -14.95
C ALA A 893 20.92 14.55 -13.99
N GLU A 894 22.17 14.97 -13.75
CA GLU A 894 22.46 16.29 -13.21
C GLU A 894 23.06 17.18 -14.28
N VAL A 895 22.52 18.38 -14.40
CA VAL A 895 22.94 19.39 -15.38
C VAL A 895 23.84 20.41 -14.74
N PHE A 896 25.00 20.64 -15.35
CA PHE A 896 25.91 21.73 -15.02
C PHE A 896 26.09 22.65 -16.20
N VAL A 897 26.15 23.94 -15.93
CA VAL A 897 26.48 24.97 -16.93
C VAL A 897 27.57 25.86 -16.36
N ASN A 898 28.70 25.92 -17.07
CA ASN A 898 29.88 26.68 -16.62
C ASN A 898 30.27 26.27 -15.18
N ASP A 899 30.36 24.97 -14.93
CA ASP A 899 30.72 24.31 -13.65
C ASP A 899 29.73 24.55 -12.48
N ARG A 900 28.61 25.16 -12.72
CA ARG A 900 27.57 25.38 -11.72
C ARG A 900 26.43 24.38 -11.91
N SER A 901 26.07 23.64 -10.85
CA SER A 901 24.92 22.73 -10.88
C SER A 901 23.61 23.51 -11.05
N ALA A 902 22.86 23.19 -12.07
CA ALA A 902 21.58 23.81 -12.38
C ALA A 902 20.40 23.01 -11.84
N ALA A 903 20.37 21.70 -12.07
CA ALA A 903 19.28 20.82 -11.60
C ALA A 903 19.65 19.33 -11.62
N VAL A 904 19.00 18.56 -10.78
CA VAL A 904 18.92 17.09 -10.88
C VAL A 904 17.56 16.73 -11.49
N LEU A 905 17.60 16.10 -12.65
CA LEU A 905 16.43 15.69 -13.43
C LEU A 905 16.27 14.17 -13.33
N TRP A 906 15.17 13.70 -12.77
CA TRP A 906 14.93 12.29 -12.47
C TRP A 906 13.64 11.73 -13.09
N LYS A 907 12.86 12.58 -13.76
CA LYS A 907 11.60 12.25 -14.44
C LYS A 907 11.39 13.12 -15.67
N PRO A 908 10.61 12.69 -16.66
CA PRO A 908 10.17 13.54 -17.77
C PRO A 908 9.26 14.71 -17.29
N PRO A 909 9.25 15.83 -17.99
CA PRO A 909 10.24 16.21 -19.00
C PRO A 909 11.60 16.49 -18.35
N PHE A 910 12.68 15.96 -18.92
CA PHE A 910 14.04 16.21 -18.44
C PHE A 910 14.50 17.59 -18.89
N MET A 911 13.87 18.63 -18.36
CA MET A 911 14.05 20.02 -18.80
C MET A 911 14.20 20.96 -17.59
N THR A 912 15.11 21.92 -17.69
CA THR A 912 15.34 22.93 -16.65
C THR A 912 15.65 24.30 -17.24
N ASP A 913 15.30 25.38 -16.52
CA ASP A 913 15.69 26.75 -16.83
C ASP A 913 17.19 26.95 -16.50
N ILE A 914 17.99 27.26 -17.49
CA ILE A 914 19.43 27.51 -17.33
C ILE A 914 19.84 28.95 -17.57
N THR A 915 18.89 29.87 -17.71
CA THR A 915 19.11 31.28 -18.08
C THR A 915 20.16 31.98 -17.22
N SER A 916 20.08 31.77 -15.89
CA SER A 916 20.98 32.46 -14.94
C SER A 916 22.40 31.85 -14.89
N PHE A 917 22.62 30.75 -15.57
CA PHE A 917 23.91 30.05 -15.66
C PHE A 917 24.65 30.37 -16.97
N LEU A 918 23.93 30.84 -17.97
CA LEU A 918 24.45 31.15 -19.30
C LEU A 918 24.99 32.58 -19.41
N LYS A 919 25.89 32.77 -20.38
CA LYS A 919 26.33 34.07 -20.88
C LYS A 919 26.21 34.08 -22.41
N PRO A 920 26.11 35.28 -23.06
CA PRO A 920 26.20 35.35 -24.52
C PRO A 920 27.52 34.79 -25.02
N GLY A 921 27.47 34.03 -26.13
CA GLY A 921 28.62 33.34 -26.71
C GLY A 921 28.90 31.99 -26.04
N SER A 922 30.17 31.64 -25.92
CA SER A 922 30.63 30.30 -25.52
C SER A 922 30.30 29.94 -24.07
N ASN A 923 29.66 28.79 -23.87
CA ASN A 923 29.34 28.17 -22.59
C ASN A 923 29.70 26.70 -22.63
N VAL A 924 30.05 26.11 -21.49
CA VAL A 924 30.26 24.66 -21.33
C VAL A 924 29.05 24.06 -20.63
N VAL A 925 28.41 23.08 -21.27
CA VAL A 925 27.36 22.26 -20.69
C VAL A 925 27.95 20.90 -20.35
N LYS A 926 27.78 20.45 -19.09
CA LYS A 926 28.11 19.12 -18.63
C LYS A 926 26.83 18.45 -18.10
N ILE A 927 26.57 17.23 -18.56
CA ILE A 927 25.40 16.43 -18.16
C ILE A 927 25.92 15.11 -17.58
N GLU A 928 25.74 14.91 -16.28
CA GLU A 928 26.13 13.69 -15.58
C GLU A 928 24.93 12.75 -15.55
N VAL A 929 25.02 11.64 -16.31
CA VAL A 929 23.95 10.63 -16.39
C VAL A 929 24.30 9.41 -15.58
N MET A 930 23.36 8.93 -14.78
CA MET A 930 23.49 7.72 -13.97
C MET A 930 22.48 6.69 -14.44
N ASN A 931 22.94 5.46 -14.67
CA ASN A 931 22.11 4.34 -15.08
C ASN A 931 21.93 3.29 -13.96
N LEU A 932 21.72 2.05 -14.32
CA LEU A 932 21.36 0.93 -13.44
C LEU A 932 22.45 -0.15 -13.44
N TRP A 933 22.61 -0.88 -12.31
CA TRP A 933 23.60 -1.97 -12.21
C TRP A 933 23.35 -3.12 -13.16
N ILE A 934 22.12 -3.32 -13.63
CA ILE A 934 21.79 -4.47 -14.48
C ILE A 934 22.67 -4.59 -15.72
N ASN A 935 23.18 -3.48 -16.28
CA ASN A 935 24.02 -3.52 -17.47
C ASN A 935 25.39 -4.16 -17.15
N ARG A 936 26.06 -3.74 -16.09
CA ARG A 936 27.34 -4.35 -15.70
C ARG A 936 27.18 -5.79 -15.24
N LEU A 937 26.13 -6.07 -14.47
CA LEU A 937 25.81 -7.44 -14.05
C LEU A 937 25.56 -8.36 -15.26
N SER A 938 24.87 -7.86 -16.31
CA SER A 938 24.68 -8.61 -17.55
C SER A 938 25.99 -8.89 -18.28
N GLY A 939 26.91 -7.91 -18.28
CA GLY A 939 28.28 -8.10 -18.83
C GLY A 939 29.11 -9.10 -18.04
N ASP A 940 29.02 -9.06 -16.73
CA ASP A 940 29.77 -9.93 -15.82
C ASP A 940 29.21 -11.37 -15.78
N ALA A 941 27.96 -11.60 -16.14
CA ALA A 941 27.31 -12.91 -16.05
C ALA A 941 28.10 -14.02 -16.76
N ASN A 942 28.81 -13.67 -17.85
CA ASN A 942 29.57 -14.61 -18.65
C ASN A 942 31.08 -14.54 -18.41
N LEU A 943 31.57 -13.72 -17.45
CA LEU A 943 32.96 -13.60 -17.13
C LEU A 943 33.39 -14.59 -16.04
N PRO A 944 34.66 -15.08 -16.07
CA PRO A 944 35.26 -15.77 -14.93
C PRO A 944 35.18 -14.89 -13.68
N GLU A 945 35.06 -15.52 -12.49
CA GLU A 945 34.83 -14.81 -11.21
C GLU A 945 35.90 -13.75 -10.90
N ASP A 946 37.17 -14.05 -11.22
CA ASP A 946 38.31 -13.15 -11.04
C ASP A 946 38.35 -11.95 -12.00
N LYS A 947 37.50 -11.95 -13.04
CA LYS A 947 37.40 -10.88 -14.03
C LYS A 947 36.11 -10.08 -13.93
N LYS A 948 35.24 -10.42 -13.01
CA LYS A 948 33.99 -9.68 -12.76
C LYS A 948 34.29 -8.34 -12.09
N PHE A 949 33.60 -7.31 -12.53
CA PHE A 949 33.63 -5.97 -11.94
C PHE A 949 32.72 -5.85 -10.74
N THR A 950 31.60 -6.61 -10.74
CA THR A 950 30.56 -6.57 -9.69
C THR A 950 30.72 -7.72 -8.70
N ARG A 951 30.25 -7.48 -7.47
CA ARG A 951 30.17 -8.49 -6.41
C ARG A 951 28.79 -8.42 -5.74
N THR A 952 28.06 -9.55 -5.69
CA THR A 952 26.75 -9.64 -5.03
C THR A 952 26.42 -11.10 -4.68
N ASN A 953 25.53 -11.30 -3.69
CA ASN A 953 24.93 -12.62 -3.38
C ASN A 953 23.84 -13.05 -4.38
N ILE A 954 23.39 -12.16 -5.27
CA ILE A 954 22.35 -12.47 -6.26
C ILE A 954 23.00 -12.98 -7.55
N ARG A 955 22.41 -14.01 -8.15
CA ARG A 955 22.88 -14.60 -9.42
C ARG A 955 21.85 -14.42 -10.53
N SER A 956 22.31 -14.44 -11.78
CA SER A 956 21.48 -14.32 -12.99
C SER A 956 20.49 -15.47 -13.19
N ASP A 957 20.82 -16.67 -12.64
CA ASP A 957 20.00 -17.88 -12.71
C ASP A 957 18.96 -17.99 -11.58
N GLY A 958 18.86 -16.95 -10.83
CA GLY A 958 18.17 -16.90 -9.56
C GLY A 958 16.65 -17.02 -9.62
N SER A 959 16.07 -18.15 -10.11
CA SER A 959 14.65 -18.48 -9.91
C SER A 959 14.37 -18.96 -8.49
N THR A 960 13.27 -18.52 -7.89
CA THR A 960 12.68 -19.23 -6.76
C THR A 960 11.76 -20.34 -7.29
N PRO A 961 11.41 -21.37 -6.51
CA PRO A 961 10.42 -22.36 -6.93
C PRO A 961 9.09 -21.75 -7.39
N LYS A 962 8.75 -20.54 -6.91
CA LYS A 962 7.49 -19.84 -7.18
C LYS A 962 7.61 -18.69 -8.21
N VAL A 963 8.82 -18.17 -8.47
CA VAL A 963 9.04 -17.05 -9.40
C VAL A 963 10.21 -17.37 -10.31
N LYS A 964 9.95 -17.45 -11.62
CA LYS A 964 10.98 -17.61 -12.63
C LYS A 964 11.69 -16.26 -12.79
N ALA A 965 12.98 -16.19 -12.45
CA ALA A 965 13.76 -14.99 -12.69
C ALA A 965 13.91 -14.76 -14.19
N GLU A 966 13.73 -13.50 -14.60
CA GLU A 966 14.09 -13.11 -15.97
C GLU A 966 15.63 -13.15 -16.11
N PRO A 967 16.18 -13.70 -17.20
CA PRO A 967 17.61 -13.61 -17.47
C PRO A 967 18.09 -12.16 -17.45
N TRP A 968 19.30 -11.93 -16.95
CA TRP A 968 19.86 -10.59 -16.99
C TRP A 968 20.11 -10.16 -18.43
N HIS A 969 19.62 -8.99 -18.79
CA HIS A 969 19.81 -8.36 -20.08
C HIS A 969 20.07 -6.87 -19.88
N VAL A 970 20.71 -6.24 -20.86
CA VAL A 970 21.01 -4.82 -20.79
C VAL A 970 19.74 -3.99 -20.98
N GLU A 971 19.63 -2.92 -20.23
CA GLU A 971 18.60 -1.89 -20.37
C GLU A 971 19.21 -0.65 -21.05
N PRO A 972 18.44 0.09 -21.88
CA PRO A 972 18.90 1.33 -22.48
C PRO A 972 19.52 2.26 -21.43
N ALA A 973 20.64 2.90 -21.75
CA ALA A 973 21.39 3.70 -20.80
C ALA A 973 22.04 4.92 -21.45
N GLY A 974 22.18 6.00 -20.67
CA GLY A 974 22.82 7.21 -21.14
C GLY A 974 21.85 8.34 -21.52
N LEU A 975 22.38 9.34 -22.20
CA LEU A 975 21.63 10.46 -22.77
C LEU A 975 21.25 10.11 -24.20
N LEU A 976 19.93 9.95 -24.45
CA LEU A 976 19.40 9.53 -25.74
C LEU A 976 18.92 10.71 -26.58
N GLY A 977 18.61 11.85 -25.95
CA GLY A 977 18.17 13.07 -26.61
C GLY A 977 16.75 13.03 -27.16
N PRO A 978 16.35 13.91 -28.09
CA PRO A 978 17.15 15.05 -28.58
C PRO A 978 17.42 16.10 -27.50
N VAL A 979 18.66 16.52 -27.39
CA VAL A 979 19.04 17.63 -26.49
C VAL A 979 18.79 18.96 -27.19
N ARG A 980 18.09 19.88 -26.53
CA ARG A 980 17.69 21.16 -27.15
C ARG A 980 17.87 22.33 -26.19
N LEU A 981 18.30 23.46 -26.72
CA LEU A 981 18.09 24.75 -26.08
C LEU A 981 16.77 25.33 -26.56
N ILE A 982 15.88 25.63 -25.65
CA ILE A 982 14.53 26.12 -25.96
C ILE A 982 14.35 27.51 -25.37
N PRO A 983 14.24 28.56 -26.20
CA PRO A 983 13.95 29.91 -25.71
C PRO A 983 12.49 30.06 -25.31
N SER A 984 12.23 30.89 -24.33
CA SER A 984 10.88 31.34 -23.97
C SER A 984 10.80 32.82 -23.75
N VAL A 985 9.59 33.36 -23.84
CA VAL A 985 9.31 34.80 -23.64
C VAL A 985 8.11 35.01 -22.75
N GLN A 986 8.19 36.00 -21.89
CA GLN A 986 7.07 36.52 -21.10
C GLN A 986 6.54 37.78 -21.78
N ILE A 987 5.25 37.82 -22.05
CA ILE A 987 4.58 38.98 -22.63
C ILE A 987 3.45 39.46 -21.75
N ASN A 988 3.21 40.78 -21.76
CA ASN A 988 2.11 41.40 -21.06
C ASN A 988 0.98 41.69 -22.04
N VAL A 989 -0.16 41.08 -21.83
CA VAL A 989 -1.38 41.31 -22.62
C VAL A 989 -2.32 42.20 -21.82
N ILE A 990 -2.70 43.34 -22.41
CA ILE A 990 -3.69 44.28 -21.81
C ILE A 990 -5.08 43.68 -22.03
N LYS A 991 -5.84 43.51 -20.95
CA LYS A 991 -7.18 42.93 -20.98
C LYS A 991 -8.22 43.91 -21.52
#